data_fb2bcb6dc26a89a3d8ef8a1362a1be7d
#
_entry.id   fb2bcb6dc26a89a3d8ef8a1362a1be7d
#
_cell.length_a   1.000
_cell.length_b   1.000
_cell.length_c   1.000
_cell.angle_alpha   90.00
_cell.angle_beta   90.00
_cell.angle_gamma   90.00
#
_symmetry.space_group_name_H-M   'P 1'
#
loop_
_entity.id
_entity.type
_entity.pdbx_description
1 polymer ?
#
loop_
_entity_poly.entity_id
_entity_poly.type
_entity_poly.pdbx_seq_one_letter_code
_entity_poly.pdbx_strand_id
1 'polypeptide(L)'
;MNSRQIMIEPNMEVFEKLGVKSIEIKNILLNTRTKRITFNCSVSCMGCIDDIDTIYKDVLSKFGREIEIEFVTENKELKLEDEEIKTIAIRAIERLKSRNTTSKSFLCFYKVYVKNNYIIIELNDEHIKFMLEEVKISSKIESILAEYGLKDYKIMFSVGDFSKELSNVEEKIKADMEKQQNIISSEREKIIKENSVTETQVYKAKNDFKRGSKTKDIKGDVISIKDFYDLYDGEPCIVQGEIFSIEGMVLKSGKTLKTIRVTDGESSLTSKIFLDENDNLDISEGKILKLSGKVQMDTYAGNEKTLMINTVNIIEKEVIKKEDTAEEKMVELHTHTKMSEMVGVTDVEDLIKRAKEYGHKAIAITDYSVVHSYPAAYKIGKKLSKDDDKMKVIFGCEMYMIDDEALMITNPKDKKIDEEEFVVFDIETTGLNSHTNKIIEIGAVKIKAGRIIDRYSQLINPGISIPYHITEITSITNEQVANQPKIDEVIGKFVEFIGDAVLVAHNAPFDMGFIKRDIKEYLNIDLESSVIDTLQMARDLFPDFKKYGLGDLNKALGLALEKHHRAVDDSQATANMFIIFLEKYKEKGIEYLKDINKGFEVNVKKQSLKNIMVQVKTQEGLKNMYKLVSKGHIKYFGNKKARIPKSVLKENREGLIVGSSLSAHFMNSGELVELYLRHDLEKLEETAKFYDYIELLPKSTYNELIEKEGIGSLASYDEVEKMNKYFYDLGKRLGILVTASSNVHYLDENEDIIRSILLYGSGTVYNPRQYRVNNGFYFRTTDEMLKEFSYLGEQEAKEVIITNTNKIADMVEEGIKPIPEGFYPPKMDNAEEIVRTMTYEKAYRIYERYQHRF
;
A
#
# COMPACT_ATOMS: atom_id res chain seq x y z
N MET A 1 -5.57 1.82 -37.15
CA MET A 1 -7.01 2.15 -37.16
C MET A 1 -7.25 3.44 -36.40
N ASN A 2 -7.99 4.33 -36.99
CA ASN A 2 -8.10 5.75 -36.74
C ASN A 2 -8.08 6.20 -35.27
N SER A 3 -7.05 6.99 -34.89
CA SER A 3 -7.12 7.92 -33.76
C SER A 3 -8.32 8.84 -33.99
N ARG A 4 -9.36 8.72 -33.16
CA ARG A 4 -10.47 9.69 -33.19
C ARG A 4 -9.97 11.02 -32.59
N GLN A 5 -9.34 11.79 -33.42
CA GLN A 5 -9.05 13.20 -33.14
C GLN A 5 -10.27 13.97 -33.64
N ILE A 6 -10.97 14.63 -32.75
CA ILE A 6 -12.14 15.44 -33.06
C ILE A 6 -11.68 16.90 -33.07
N MET A 7 -11.85 17.56 -34.22
CA MET A 7 -11.63 18.99 -34.34
C MET A 7 -12.92 19.71 -33.99
N ILE A 8 -12.83 20.66 -33.08
CA ILE A 8 -13.94 21.49 -32.63
C ILE A 8 -13.64 22.95 -33.02
N GLU A 9 -14.58 23.59 -33.69
CA GLU A 9 -14.51 25.03 -33.93
C GLU A 9 -14.76 25.79 -32.60
N PRO A 10 -13.93 26.78 -32.26
CA PRO A 10 -14.08 27.53 -31.03
C PRO A 10 -15.34 28.41 -31.07
N ASN A 11 -16.21 28.26 -30.07
CA ASN A 11 -17.31 29.21 -29.89
C ASN A 11 -16.80 30.37 -29.02
N MET A 12 -16.48 31.50 -29.64
CA MET A 12 -15.89 32.65 -28.97
C MET A 12 -16.78 33.26 -27.88
N GLU A 13 -18.12 33.16 -27.99
CA GLU A 13 -19.04 33.66 -26.94
C GLU A 13 -18.83 32.92 -25.60
N VAL A 14 -18.42 31.65 -25.66
CA VAL A 14 -18.12 30.86 -24.46
C VAL A 14 -16.84 31.35 -23.79
N PHE A 15 -15.82 31.65 -24.59
CA PHE A 15 -14.54 32.16 -24.09
C PHE A 15 -14.64 33.60 -23.56
N GLU A 16 -15.44 34.44 -24.20
CA GLU A 16 -15.72 35.81 -23.71
C GLU A 16 -16.42 35.82 -22.34
N LYS A 17 -17.33 34.85 -22.11
CA LYS A 17 -17.96 34.67 -20.79
C LYS A 17 -16.97 34.23 -19.72
N LEU A 18 -15.86 33.58 -20.09
CA LEU A 18 -14.76 33.20 -19.19
C LEU A 18 -13.76 34.35 -18.95
N GLY A 19 -13.94 35.48 -19.64
CA GLY A 19 -13.06 36.63 -19.54
C GLY A 19 -11.86 36.61 -20.51
N VAL A 20 -11.84 35.68 -21.45
CA VAL A 20 -10.83 35.54 -22.50
C VAL A 20 -11.08 36.62 -23.56
N LYS A 21 -10.10 37.52 -23.80
CA LYS A 21 -10.30 38.72 -24.64
C LYS A 21 -9.22 38.95 -25.69
N SER A 22 -8.03 38.43 -25.49
CA SER A 22 -6.83 38.80 -26.23
C SER A 22 -6.31 37.70 -27.14
N ILE A 23 -6.56 36.45 -26.81
CA ILE A 23 -6.05 35.31 -27.57
C ILE A 23 -6.97 34.96 -28.74
N GLU A 24 -6.37 34.66 -29.90
CA GLU A 24 -7.08 34.11 -31.06
C GLU A 24 -6.96 32.58 -31.07
N ILE A 25 -8.06 31.88 -30.79
CA ILE A 25 -8.12 30.41 -30.82
C ILE A 25 -8.56 29.99 -32.22
N LYS A 26 -7.68 29.30 -32.96
CA LYS A 26 -7.95 28.85 -34.33
C LYS A 26 -8.80 27.59 -34.38
N ASN A 27 -8.46 26.58 -33.58
CA ASN A 27 -9.23 25.36 -33.42
C ASN A 27 -8.85 24.65 -32.14
N ILE A 28 -9.66 23.66 -31.74
CA ILE A 28 -9.48 22.82 -30.57
C ILE A 28 -9.49 21.37 -31.03
N LEU A 29 -8.46 20.62 -30.66
CA LEU A 29 -8.34 19.20 -30.99
C LEU A 29 -8.55 18.38 -29.71
N LEU A 30 -9.52 17.49 -29.74
CA LEU A 30 -9.79 16.54 -28.66
C LEU A 30 -9.33 15.13 -29.05
N ASN A 31 -8.38 14.57 -28.31
CA ASN A 31 -7.97 13.18 -28.45
C ASN A 31 -8.52 12.37 -27.29
N THR A 32 -9.58 11.61 -27.55
CA THR A 32 -10.30 10.83 -26.52
C THR A 32 -9.48 9.64 -26.01
N ARG A 33 -8.52 9.13 -26.79
CA ARG A 33 -7.67 7.99 -26.41
C ARG A 33 -6.55 8.39 -25.46
N THR A 34 -5.93 9.55 -25.72
CA THR A 34 -4.84 10.08 -24.88
C THR A 34 -5.38 11.01 -23.79
N LYS A 35 -6.69 11.27 -23.75
CA LYS A 35 -7.32 12.27 -22.86
C LYS A 35 -6.65 13.64 -22.97
N ARG A 36 -6.32 14.10 -24.19
CA ARG A 36 -5.61 15.35 -24.44
C ARG A 36 -6.53 16.34 -25.16
N ILE A 37 -6.52 17.60 -24.71
CA ILE A 37 -7.13 18.75 -25.37
C ILE A 37 -6.01 19.67 -25.83
N THR A 38 -5.91 19.92 -27.14
CA THR A 38 -4.92 20.81 -27.72
C THR A 38 -5.62 22.05 -28.27
N PHE A 39 -5.22 23.23 -27.80
CA PHE A 39 -5.67 24.53 -28.30
C PHE A 39 -4.64 25.08 -29.29
N ASN A 40 -5.00 25.26 -30.55
CA ASN A 40 -4.18 25.94 -31.53
C ASN A 40 -4.53 27.45 -31.52
N CYS A 41 -3.60 28.26 -31.12
CA CYS A 41 -3.88 29.70 -30.91
C CYS A 41 -2.71 30.61 -31.38
N SER A 42 -2.98 31.91 -31.49
CA SER A 42 -2.00 32.94 -31.80
C SER A 42 -1.75 33.80 -30.58
N VAL A 43 -0.48 34.06 -30.24
CA VAL A 43 -0.06 34.88 -29.10
C VAL A 43 0.68 36.09 -29.63
N SER A 44 0.21 37.31 -29.29
CA SER A 44 0.76 38.58 -29.74
C SER A 44 1.05 39.61 -28.63
N CYS A 45 0.59 39.35 -27.39
CA CYS A 45 0.73 40.26 -26.25
C CYS A 45 0.62 39.51 -24.90
N MET A 46 0.96 40.22 -23.81
CA MET A 46 0.81 39.70 -22.44
C MET A 46 -0.63 39.27 -22.08
N GLY A 47 -1.65 39.97 -22.58
CA GLY A 47 -3.04 39.62 -22.38
C GLY A 47 -3.41 38.23 -22.93
N CYS A 48 -2.74 37.79 -24.02
CA CYS A 48 -2.93 36.44 -24.54
C CYS A 48 -2.43 35.36 -23.55
N ILE A 49 -1.39 35.67 -22.78
CA ILE A 49 -0.83 34.76 -21.76
C ILE A 49 -1.79 34.65 -20.56
N ASP A 50 -2.42 35.78 -20.16
CA ASP A 50 -3.46 35.78 -19.13
C ASP A 50 -4.66 34.93 -19.56
N ASP A 51 -5.03 34.99 -20.83
CA ASP A 51 -6.11 34.19 -21.41
C ASP A 51 -5.76 32.68 -21.43
N ILE A 52 -4.53 32.30 -21.76
CA ILE A 52 -4.04 30.92 -21.68
C ILE A 52 -4.19 30.39 -20.25
N ASP A 53 -3.75 31.14 -19.25
CA ASP A 53 -3.85 30.72 -17.84
C ASP A 53 -5.31 30.62 -17.38
N THR A 54 -6.19 31.49 -17.90
CA THR A 54 -7.62 31.46 -17.60
C THR A 54 -8.29 30.21 -18.18
N ILE A 55 -8.06 29.90 -19.46
CA ILE A 55 -8.55 28.70 -20.14
C ILE A 55 -8.01 27.44 -19.44
N TYR A 56 -6.72 27.43 -19.12
CA TYR A 56 -6.09 26.31 -18.43
C TYR A 56 -6.74 26.01 -17.08
N LYS A 57 -6.97 27.03 -16.25
CA LYS A 57 -7.61 26.89 -14.94
C LYS A 57 -9.05 26.43 -15.06
N ASP A 58 -9.82 26.96 -16.00
CA ASP A 58 -11.22 26.58 -16.22
C ASP A 58 -11.34 25.11 -16.67
N VAL A 59 -10.57 24.71 -17.65
CA VAL A 59 -10.57 23.31 -18.13
C VAL A 59 -10.12 22.33 -17.02
N LEU A 60 -9.08 22.70 -16.27
CA LEU A 60 -8.60 21.88 -15.15
C LEU A 60 -9.66 21.76 -14.03
N SER A 61 -10.43 22.82 -13.77
CA SER A 61 -11.49 22.81 -12.75
C SER A 61 -12.67 21.91 -13.15
N LYS A 62 -13.00 21.85 -14.43
CA LYS A 62 -14.14 21.09 -14.95
C LYS A 62 -13.83 19.61 -15.19
N PHE A 63 -12.62 19.29 -15.62
CA PHE A 63 -12.25 17.94 -16.06
C PHE A 63 -11.22 17.25 -15.15
N GLY A 64 -10.71 17.95 -14.16
CA GLY A 64 -9.72 17.40 -13.21
C GLY A 64 -8.33 17.18 -13.82
N ARG A 65 -7.45 16.52 -13.06
CA ARG A 65 -6.03 16.31 -13.43
C ARG A 65 -5.81 15.17 -14.43
N GLU A 66 -6.86 14.45 -14.80
CA GLU A 66 -6.76 13.30 -15.71
C GLU A 66 -6.67 13.72 -17.19
N ILE A 67 -6.94 14.98 -17.50
CA ILE A 67 -6.88 15.52 -18.86
C ILE A 67 -5.57 16.29 -19.05
N GLU A 68 -4.87 15.98 -20.13
CA GLU A 68 -3.70 16.69 -20.57
C GLU A 68 -4.12 17.89 -21.44
N ILE A 69 -3.70 19.10 -21.05
CA ILE A 69 -4.03 20.33 -21.73
C ILE A 69 -2.76 20.87 -22.36
N GLU A 70 -2.79 21.14 -23.64
CA GLU A 70 -1.67 21.62 -24.45
C GLU A 70 -2.09 22.85 -25.27
N PHE A 71 -1.22 23.87 -25.32
CA PHE A 71 -1.40 25.02 -26.21
C PHE A 71 -0.30 25.01 -27.27
N VAL A 72 -0.72 24.95 -28.53
CA VAL A 72 0.19 25.09 -29.67
C VAL A 72 0.06 26.52 -30.16
N THR A 73 1.08 27.32 -29.88
CA THR A 73 1.07 28.75 -30.16
C THR A 73 1.86 29.11 -31.43
N GLU A 74 1.29 29.98 -32.24
CA GLU A 74 2.00 30.67 -33.33
C GLU A 74 2.34 32.09 -32.87
N ASN A 75 3.62 32.52 -32.99
CA ASN A 75 4.07 33.84 -32.63
C ASN A 75 3.79 34.86 -33.77
N LYS A 76 3.02 35.88 -33.47
CA LYS A 76 2.94 37.10 -34.29
C LYS A 76 3.75 38.16 -33.56
N GLU A 77 5.08 38.25 -33.88
CA GLU A 77 6.01 39.33 -33.40
C GLU A 77 5.82 39.73 -31.92
N LEU A 78 6.00 38.79 -30.99
CA LEU A 78 5.93 39.08 -29.56
C LEU A 78 7.21 39.85 -29.14
N LYS A 79 7.14 41.14 -28.95
CA LYS A 79 8.23 41.97 -28.40
C LYS A 79 7.98 42.15 -26.92
N LEU A 80 8.82 41.50 -26.08
CA LEU A 80 8.73 41.57 -24.63
C LEU A 80 10.02 42.13 -24.04
N GLU A 81 9.89 42.87 -22.96
CA GLU A 81 11.01 43.31 -22.14
C GLU A 81 11.46 42.20 -21.17
N ASP A 82 12.72 42.23 -20.71
CA ASP A 82 13.29 41.21 -19.82
C ASP A 82 12.46 40.99 -18.54
N GLU A 83 11.83 42.01 -17.97
CA GLU A 83 10.94 41.92 -16.81
C GLU A 83 9.60 41.22 -17.13
N GLU A 84 9.10 41.36 -18.35
CA GLU A 84 7.90 40.65 -18.80
C GLU A 84 8.23 39.14 -18.99
N ILE A 85 9.37 38.84 -19.61
CA ILE A 85 9.87 37.46 -19.80
C ILE A 85 10.09 36.79 -18.44
N LYS A 86 10.66 37.48 -17.48
CA LYS A 86 10.83 37.01 -16.11
C LYS A 86 9.49 36.71 -15.44
N THR A 87 8.50 37.56 -15.63
CA THR A 87 7.14 37.34 -15.10
C THR A 87 6.51 36.11 -15.71
N ILE A 88 6.65 35.87 -17.00
CA ILE A 88 6.16 34.69 -17.71
C ILE A 88 6.89 33.43 -17.22
N ALA A 89 8.20 33.50 -17.00
CA ALA A 89 8.97 32.40 -16.47
C ALA A 89 8.50 31.97 -15.06
N ILE A 90 8.24 32.97 -14.20
CA ILE A 90 7.68 32.69 -12.86
C ILE A 90 6.30 31.99 -12.97
N ARG A 91 5.42 32.46 -13.88
CA ARG A 91 4.12 31.78 -14.12
C ARG A 91 4.28 30.36 -14.63
N ALA A 92 5.24 30.10 -15.52
CA ALA A 92 5.53 28.75 -15.99
C ALA A 92 6.00 27.84 -14.86
N ILE A 93 6.83 28.33 -13.95
CA ILE A 93 7.28 27.61 -12.75
C ILE A 93 6.09 27.32 -11.83
N GLU A 94 5.24 28.29 -11.53
CA GLU A 94 4.07 28.10 -10.67
C GLU A 94 3.05 27.13 -11.29
N ARG A 95 2.85 27.18 -12.60
CA ARG A 95 2.01 26.20 -13.32
C ARG A 95 2.59 24.78 -13.23
N LEU A 96 3.91 24.62 -13.35
CA LEU A 96 4.58 23.33 -13.14
C LEU A 96 4.44 22.84 -11.70
N LYS A 97 4.61 23.71 -10.71
CA LYS A 97 4.45 23.39 -9.27
C LYS A 97 3.03 22.92 -8.95
N SER A 98 2.02 23.45 -9.62
CA SER A 98 0.62 23.01 -9.42
C SER A 98 0.35 21.57 -9.89
N ARG A 99 1.17 21.06 -10.83
CA ARG A 99 1.04 19.71 -11.42
C ARG A 99 2.00 18.69 -10.83
N ASN A 100 3.13 19.12 -10.27
CA ASN A 100 4.22 18.22 -9.90
C ASN A 100 4.68 18.49 -8.47
N THR A 101 4.44 17.50 -7.58
CA THR A 101 4.82 17.58 -6.16
C THR A 101 6.32 17.74 -5.96
N THR A 102 7.16 17.10 -6.78
CA THR A 102 8.62 17.24 -6.74
C THR A 102 9.04 18.68 -7.04
N SER A 103 8.47 19.29 -8.09
CA SER A 103 8.75 20.69 -8.43
C SER A 103 8.27 21.63 -7.32
N LYS A 104 7.14 21.33 -6.68
CA LYS A 104 6.62 22.12 -5.55
C LYS A 104 7.57 22.10 -4.36
N SER A 105 8.20 20.96 -4.07
CA SER A 105 9.11 20.80 -2.93
C SER A 105 10.48 21.42 -3.18
N PHE A 106 11.03 21.31 -4.39
CA PHE A 106 12.39 21.77 -4.69
C PHE A 106 12.48 23.22 -5.19
N LEU A 107 11.42 23.78 -5.78
CA LEU A 107 11.35 25.18 -6.22
C LEU A 107 10.68 26.08 -5.16
N CYS A 108 11.01 25.90 -3.88
CA CYS A 108 10.50 26.74 -2.79
C CYS A 108 11.18 28.10 -2.73
N PHE A 109 12.49 28.12 -2.96
CA PHE A 109 13.32 29.33 -2.97
C PHE A 109 14.04 29.39 -4.30
N TYR A 110 13.72 30.40 -5.10
CA TYR A 110 14.37 30.65 -6.37
C TYR A 110 14.30 32.13 -6.76
N LYS A 111 15.29 32.56 -7.55
CA LYS A 111 15.30 33.88 -8.21
C LYS A 111 15.39 33.66 -9.71
N VAL A 112 14.75 34.49 -10.49
CA VAL A 112 14.74 34.39 -11.95
C VAL A 112 15.44 35.60 -12.55
N TYR A 113 16.37 35.32 -13.45
CA TYR A 113 17.09 36.34 -14.23
C TYR A 113 16.97 36.01 -15.71
N VAL A 114 16.90 37.06 -16.54
CA VAL A 114 16.89 36.90 -17.98
C VAL A 114 18.20 37.47 -18.52
N LYS A 115 18.86 36.69 -19.35
CA LYS A 115 20.11 37.13 -20.01
C LYS A 115 20.17 36.56 -21.42
N ASN A 116 20.04 37.41 -22.43
CA ASN A 116 19.88 36.97 -23.82
C ASN A 116 18.70 36.01 -23.95
N ASN A 117 18.91 34.84 -24.61
CA ASN A 117 17.90 33.79 -24.75
C ASN A 117 17.93 32.76 -23.61
N TYR A 118 18.54 33.09 -22.46
CA TYR A 118 18.58 32.22 -21.29
C TYR A 118 17.76 32.78 -20.13
N ILE A 119 16.93 31.94 -19.54
CA ILE A 119 16.26 32.23 -18.30
C ILE A 119 17.01 31.42 -17.24
N ILE A 120 17.67 32.16 -16.34
CA ILE A 120 18.50 31.59 -15.28
C ILE A 120 17.65 31.50 -14.02
N ILE A 121 17.45 30.29 -13.49
CA ILE A 121 16.77 30.06 -12.24
C ILE A 121 17.84 29.78 -11.19
N GLU A 122 18.06 30.74 -10.32
CA GLU A 122 19.02 30.65 -9.24
C GLU A 122 18.37 29.97 -8.03
N LEU A 123 19.01 28.94 -7.50
CA LEU A 123 18.56 28.06 -6.43
C LEU A 123 19.45 28.27 -5.19
N ASN A 124 18.98 27.84 -4.03
CA ASN A 124 19.69 27.99 -2.77
C ASN A 124 20.66 26.84 -2.44
N ASP A 125 20.68 25.78 -3.24
CA ASP A 125 21.47 24.57 -2.91
C ASP A 125 21.89 23.81 -4.19
N GLU A 126 23.13 23.31 -4.21
CA GLU A 126 23.70 22.54 -5.35
C GLU A 126 23.05 21.16 -5.51
N HIS A 127 22.60 20.56 -4.41
CA HIS A 127 21.91 19.27 -4.46
C HIS A 127 20.51 19.40 -5.06
N ILE A 128 19.80 20.49 -4.76
CA ILE A 128 18.51 20.82 -5.38
C ILE A 128 18.69 21.01 -6.88
N LYS A 129 19.71 21.75 -7.30
CA LYS A 129 20.06 21.93 -8.71
C LYS A 129 20.27 20.57 -9.40
N PHE A 130 21.13 19.71 -8.85
CA PHE A 130 21.39 18.38 -9.37
C PHE A 130 20.11 17.57 -9.53
N MET A 131 19.23 17.56 -8.50
CA MET A 131 17.97 16.82 -8.53
C MET A 131 17.01 17.35 -9.61
N LEU A 132 16.93 18.65 -9.82
CA LEU A 132 16.07 19.25 -10.84
C LEU A 132 16.57 18.96 -12.27
N GLU A 133 17.89 18.90 -12.45
CA GLU A 133 18.54 18.53 -13.71
C GLU A 133 18.30 17.05 -14.05
N GLU A 134 18.47 16.13 -13.09
CA GLU A 134 18.21 14.70 -13.25
C GLU A 134 16.75 14.41 -13.66
N VAL A 135 15.79 15.12 -13.08
CA VAL A 135 14.35 14.96 -13.40
C VAL A 135 13.93 15.75 -14.63
N LYS A 136 14.89 16.40 -15.31
CA LYS A 136 14.68 17.20 -16.54
C LYS A 136 13.62 18.29 -16.38
N ILE A 137 13.64 18.99 -15.24
CA ILE A 137 12.67 20.07 -14.96
C ILE A 137 12.84 21.25 -15.92
N SER A 138 14.05 21.55 -16.37
CA SER A 138 14.33 22.56 -17.38
C SER A 138 13.48 22.35 -18.63
N SER A 139 13.49 21.15 -19.21
CA SER A 139 12.71 20.81 -20.40
C SER A 139 11.20 20.94 -20.19
N LYS A 140 10.71 20.69 -18.98
CA LYS A 140 9.28 20.85 -18.65
C LYS A 140 8.89 22.33 -18.56
N ILE A 141 9.75 23.16 -18.00
CA ILE A 141 9.53 24.62 -17.96
C ILE A 141 9.62 25.19 -19.38
N GLU A 142 10.60 24.78 -20.19
CA GLU A 142 10.74 25.17 -21.60
C GLU A 142 9.51 24.78 -22.42
N SER A 143 8.90 23.62 -22.15
CA SER A 143 7.65 23.21 -22.81
C SER A 143 6.50 24.18 -22.47
N ILE A 144 6.36 24.58 -21.21
CA ILE A 144 5.32 25.53 -20.78
C ILE A 144 5.60 26.94 -21.35
N LEU A 145 6.88 27.35 -21.41
CA LEU A 145 7.27 28.61 -22.03
C LEU A 145 6.93 28.62 -23.52
N ALA A 146 7.12 27.52 -24.22
CA ALA A 146 6.73 27.36 -25.61
C ALA A 146 5.22 27.50 -25.82
N GLU A 147 4.39 27.05 -24.88
CA GLU A 147 2.95 27.27 -24.89
C GLU A 147 2.59 28.76 -24.72
N TYR A 148 3.38 29.53 -23.99
CA TYR A 148 3.25 31.00 -23.87
C TYR A 148 3.87 31.76 -25.03
N GLY A 149 4.43 31.07 -26.03
CA GLY A 149 5.04 31.70 -27.20
C GLY A 149 6.55 31.96 -27.08
N LEU A 150 7.20 31.60 -25.99
CA LEU A 150 8.64 31.80 -25.77
C LEU A 150 9.45 30.54 -26.15
N LYS A 151 9.49 30.19 -27.46
CA LYS A 151 10.14 28.97 -27.97
C LYS A 151 11.65 28.99 -27.98
N ASP A 152 12.24 30.19 -28.06
CA ASP A 152 13.68 30.38 -28.24
C ASP A 152 14.46 30.49 -26.93
N TYR A 153 13.75 30.48 -25.78
CA TYR A 153 14.36 30.60 -24.46
C TYR A 153 14.72 29.26 -23.88
N LYS A 154 15.92 29.21 -23.28
CA LYS A 154 16.45 28.02 -22.59
C LYS A 154 16.55 28.26 -21.10
N ILE A 155 16.27 27.20 -20.32
CA ILE A 155 16.36 27.24 -18.86
C ILE A 155 17.74 26.76 -18.41
N MET A 156 18.36 27.52 -17.52
CA MET A 156 19.59 27.16 -16.82
C MET A 156 19.36 27.27 -15.32
N PHE A 157 19.86 26.30 -14.55
CA PHE A 157 19.91 26.40 -13.11
C PHE A 157 21.27 26.87 -12.65
N SER A 158 21.30 27.81 -11.71
CA SER A 158 22.50 28.27 -11.01
C SER A 158 22.27 28.23 -9.50
N VAL A 159 23.33 28.32 -8.73
CA VAL A 159 23.24 28.40 -7.26
C VAL A 159 23.68 29.78 -6.83
N GLY A 160 22.91 30.39 -5.92
CA GLY A 160 23.12 31.73 -5.43
C GLY A 160 23.02 31.84 -3.90
N ASP A 161 23.24 33.07 -3.43
CA ASP A 161 23.15 33.34 -1.98
C ASP A 161 21.72 33.72 -1.57
N PHE A 162 21.11 32.89 -0.74
CA PHE A 162 19.78 33.06 -0.15
C PHE A 162 19.83 33.28 1.37
N SER A 163 20.97 33.66 1.90
CA SER A 163 21.18 33.78 3.35
C SER A 163 20.18 34.72 4.03
N LYS A 164 19.77 35.80 3.34
CA LYS A 164 18.75 36.73 3.85
C LYS A 164 17.35 36.14 3.87
N GLU A 165 16.96 35.46 2.81
CA GLU A 165 15.64 34.83 2.70
C GLU A 165 15.51 33.69 3.70
N LEU A 166 16.57 32.89 3.88
CA LEU A 166 16.62 31.79 4.85
C LEU A 166 16.58 32.30 6.28
N SER A 167 17.34 33.37 6.64
CA SER A 167 17.28 33.95 7.97
C SER A 167 15.89 34.51 8.32
N ASN A 168 15.19 35.13 7.38
CA ASN A 168 13.83 35.62 7.60
C ASN A 168 12.82 34.47 7.81
N VAL A 169 13.03 33.33 7.17
CA VAL A 169 12.20 32.11 7.39
C VAL A 169 12.53 31.46 8.72
N GLU A 170 13.82 31.39 9.09
CA GLU A 170 14.24 30.88 10.41
C GLU A 170 13.71 31.75 11.55
N GLU A 171 13.74 33.07 11.43
CA GLU A 171 13.12 33.99 12.39
C GLU A 171 11.60 33.80 12.49
N LYS A 172 10.92 33.57 11.38
CA LYS A 172 9.48 33.29 11.36
C LYS A 172 9.16 31.94 12.00
N ILE A 173 9.92 30.88 11.65
CA ILE A 173 9.78 29.56 12.27
C ILE A 173 10.06 29.65 13.78
N LYS A 174 11.09 30.41 14.18
CA LYS A 174 11.43 30.60 15.59
C LYS A 174 10.33 31.33 16.36
N ALA A 175 9.75 32.37 15.78
CA ALA A 175 8.62 33.10 16.33
C ALA A 175 7.35 32.23 16.42
N ASP A 176 7.09 31.39 15.41
CA ASP A 176 5.98 30.43 15.42
C ASP A 176 6.22 29.29 16.41
N MET A 177 7.47 28.78 16.54
CA MET A 177 7.85 27.81 17.58
C MET A 177 7.75 28.41 18.99
N GLU A 178 8.18 29.65 19.22
CA GLU A 178 8.00 30.35 20.50
C GLU A 178 6.52 30.57 20.84
N LYS A 179 5.68 30.87 19.85
CA LYS A 179 4.22 30.91 20.04
C LYS A 179 3.65 29.54 20.40
N GLN A 180 4.07 28.49 19.69
CA GLN A 180 3.63 27.12 20.02
C GLN A 180 4.18 26.65 21.37
N GLN A 181 5.43 26.96 21.72
CA GLN A 181 5.97 26.65 23.05
C GLN A 181 5.24 27.39 24.16
N ASN A 182 4.85 28.64 23.92
CA ASN A 182 4.06 29.40 24.89
C ASN A 182 2.61 28.87 25.04
N ILE A 183 2.03 28.33 23.97
CA ILE A 183 0.74 27.63 24.02
C ILE A 183 0.91 26.29 24.75
N ILE A 184 1.94 25.50 24.44
CA ILE A 184 2.23 24.22 25.08
C ILE A 184 2.62 24.40 26.55
N SER A 185 3.36 25.47 26.91
CA SER A 185 3.71 25.73 28.31
C SER A 185 2.50 26.21 29.13
N SER A 186 1.61 27.02 28.53
CA SER A 186 0.35 27.40 29.16
C SER A 186 -0.63 26.23 29.32
N GLU A 187 -0.67 25.30 28.35
CA GLU A 187 -1.41 24.05 28.45
C GLU A 187 -0.75 23.07 29.45
N ARG A 188 0.59 22.97 29.46
CA ARG A 188 1.33 22.21 30.50
C ARG A 188 1.12 22.73 31.90
N GLU A 189 1.10 24.05 32.11
CA GLU A 189 0.79 24.64 33.42
C GLU A 189 -0.65 24.36 33.82
N LYS A 190 -1.60 24.32 32.91
CA LYS A 190 -2.98 23.86 33.20
C LYS A 190 -3.01 22.37 33.54
N ILE A 191 -2.34 21.52 32.79
CA ILE A 191 -2.27 20.06 33.02
C ILE A 191 -1.50 19.74 34.31
N ILE A 192 -0.44 20.51 34.66
CA ILE A 192 0.30 20.32 35.91
C ILE A 192 -0.54 20.81 37.12
N LYS A 193 -1.33 21.83 36.96
CA LYS A 193 -2.31 22.26 38.03
C LYS A 193 -3.46 21.27 38.18
N GLU A 194 -3.88 20.59 37.12
CA GLU A 194 -4.91 19.54 37.14
C GLU A 194 -4.38 18.20 37.65
N ASN A 195 -3.07 17.88 37.43
CA ASN A 195 -2.44 16.63 37.86
C ASN A 195 -1.68 16.68 39.19
N SER A 196 -1.70 17.80 39.92
CA SER A 196 -1.04 17.92 41.25
C SER A 196 -1.95 17.55 42.43
N VAL A 197 -3.05 16.87 42.19
CA VAL A 197 -3.90 16.34 43.28
C VAL A 197 -4.11 14.85 43.06
N THR A 198 -3.47 14.09 43.91
CA THR A 198 -3.86 12.83 44.52
C THR A 198 -3.26 11.53 44.05
N GLU A 199 -2.34 11.10 44.89
CA GLU A 199 -2.32 9.71 45.38
C GLU A 199 -3.42 9.53 46.41
N THR A 200 -4.12 8.39 46.36
CA THR A 200 -4.93 7.74 47.40
C THR A 200 -6.18 8.44 47.92
N GLN A 201 -7.35 8.02 47.46
CA GLN A 201 -8.37 7.43 48.35
C GLN A 201 -9.59 6.96 47.56
N VAL A 202 -9.97 5.69 47.76
CA VAL A 202 -11.28 5.13 47.39
C VAL A 202 -12.36 5.88 48.13
N TYR A 203 -13.12 6.72 47.44
CA TYR A 203 -14.34 7.30 47.97
C TYR A 203 -15.53 6.93 47.11
N LYS A 204 -16.48 6.25 47.72
CA LYS A 204 -17.86 6.15 47.26
C LYS A 204 -18.37 7.58 47.03
N ALA A 205 -18.66 7.91 45.81
CA ALA A 205 -19.25 9.19 45.45
C ALA A 205 -20.65 9.29 46.08
N LYS A 206 -20.80 10.12 47.07
CA LYS A 206 -22.08 10.71 47.45
C LYS A 206 -22.35 11.84 46.47
N ASN A 207 -23.49 11.77 45.80
CA ASN A 207 -24.03 12.82 44.95
C ASN A 207 -24.28 14.10 45.80
N ASP A 208 -23.37 15.08 45.66
CA ASP A 208 -23.64 16.45 46.02
C ASP A 208 -23.55 17.34 44.77
N PHE A 209 -24.56 17.22 43.91
CA PHE A 209 -24.75 18.15 42.81
C PHE A 209 -25.58 19.34 43.30
N LYS A 210 -24.99 20.54 43.31
CA LYS A 210 -25.75 21.79 43.38
C LYS A 210 -26.58 21.88 42.11
N ARG A 211 -27.91 21.93 42.26
CA ARG A 211 -28.94 21.96 41.20
C ARG A 211 -28.77 23.15 40.28
N GLY A 212 -28.22 22.94 39.10
CA GLY A 212 -28.53 23.71 37.90
C GLY A 212 -29.80 23.16 37.24
N SER A 213 -30.67 24.00 36.72
CA SER A 213 -32.02 23.65 36.25
C SER A 213 -32.10 22.75 35.02
N LYS A 214 -30.98 22.37 34.42
CA LYS A 214 -30.91 21.65 33.16
C LYS A 214 -30.52 20.15 33.20
N THR A 215 -30.17 19.65 34.40
CA THR A 215 -29.89 18.22 34.63
C THR A 215 -31.02 17.61 35.44
N LYS A 216 -32.10 17.18 34.77
CA LYS A 216 -33.18 16.37 35.35
C LYS A 216 -33.20 15.02 34.65
N ASP A 217 -33.62 13.96 35.40
CA ASP A 217 -33.81 12.65 34.75
C ASP A 217 -34.78 12.74 33.58
N ILE A 218 -34.31 12.42 32.42
CA ILE A 218 -35.10 12.43 31.18
C ILE A 218 -35.89 11.12 31.13
N LYS A 219 -37.21 11.20 31.34
CA LYS A 219 -38.15 10.08 31.22
C LYS A 219 -38.82 10.12 29.84
N GLY A 220 -38.89 9.00 29.19
CA GLY A 220 -39.54 8.83 27.89
C GLY A 220 -38.70 7.96 26.94
N ASP A 221 -39.34 7.57 25.85
CA ASP A 221 -38.71 6.72 24.82
C ASP A 221 -37.70 7.52 24.02
N VAL A 222 -36.58 6.90 23.74
CA VAL A 222 -35.50 7.43 22.92
C VAL A 222 -35.80 7.04 21.47
N ILE A 223 -35.81 8.02 20.58
CA ILE A 223 -35.93 7.77 19.14
C ILE A 223 -34.52 7.67 18.51
N SER A 224 -34.40 6.99 17.37
CA SER A 224 -33.16 7.00 16.60
C SER A 224 -32.86 8.39 16.05
N ILE A 225 -31.58 8.72 15.82
CA ILE A 225 -31.22 10.00 15.19
C ILE A 225 -31.75 10.05 13.75
N LYS A 226 -31.92 8.90 13.09
CA LYS A 226 -32.54 8.83 11.79
C LYS A 226 -34.00 9.28 11.83
N ASP A 227 -34.78 8.79 12.78
CA ASP A 227 -36.22 9.15 12.94
C ASP A 227 -36.40 10.63 13.35
N PHE A 228 -35.40 11.25 13.99
CA PHE A 228 -35.41 12.68 14.28
C PHE A 228 -35.61 13.55 13.03
N TYR A 229 -35.06 13.14 11.90
CA TYR A 229 -35.20 13.92 10.67
C TYR A 229 -36.59 13.86 10.03
N ASP A 230 -37.44 12.93 10.48
CA ASP A 230 -38.85 12.84 10.05
C ASP A 230 -39.79 13.71 10.87
N LEU A 231 -39.36 14.20 12.04
CA LEU A 231 -40.15 15.06 12.93
C LEU A 231 -40.37 16.46 12.33
N TYR A 232 -41.46 17.12 12.72
CA TYR A 232 -41.79 18.49 12.33
C TYR A 232 -41.16 19.53 13.25
N ASP A 233 -41.01 20.76 12.74
CA ASP A 233 -40.50 21.90 13.53
C ASP A 233 -41.36 22.13 14.77
N GLY A 234 -40.75 22.28 15.95
CA GLY A 234 -41.37 22.42 17.24
C GLY A 234 -41.73 21.12 17.98
N GLU A 235 -41.63 19.95 17.32
CA GLU A 235 -41.91 18.66 17.98
C GLU A 235 -40.88 18.33 19.08
N PRO A 236 -41.35 17.87 20.25
CA PRO A 236 -40.48 17.43 21.31
C PRO A 236 -39.97 16.01 21.05
N CYS A 237 -38.69 15.76 21.31
CA CYS A 237 -38.12 14.43 21.17
C CYS A 237 -36.99 14.17 22.20
N ILE A 238 -36.65 12.90 22.36
CA ILE A 238 -35.54 12.44 23.15
C ILE A 238 -34.65 11.60 22.25
N VAL A 239 -33.39 12.00 22.16
CA VAL A 239 -32.35 11.25 21.40
C VAL A 239 -31.21 10.89 22.34
N GLN A 240 -30.48 9.84 21.98
CA GLN A 240 -29.25 9.42 22.67
C GLN A 240 -28.13 9.27 21.64
N GLY A 241 -26.95 9.79 21.97
CA GLY A 241 -25.79 9.64 21.09
C GLY A 241 -24.48 9.98 21.77
N GLU A 242 -23.39 9.49 21.21
CA GLU A 242 -22.01 9.81 21.61
C GLU A 242 -21.58 11.16 20.99
N ILE A 243 -20.94 12.00 21.80
CA ILE A 243 -20.45 13.31 21.37
C ILE A 243 -19.19 13.11 20.52
N PHE A 244 -19.18 13.61 19.29
CA PHE A 244 -17.98 13.62 18.44
C PHE A 244 -17.45 15.03 18.12
N SER A 245 -18.21 16.08 18.46
CA SER A 245 -17.76 17.48 18.32
C SER A 245 -18.51 18.40 19.26
N ILE A 246 -17.79 19.32 19.89
CA ILE A 246 -18.35 20.40 20.73
C ILE A 246 -17.73 21.72 20.33
N GLU A 247 -18.58 22.69 20.05
CA GLU A 247 -18.16 24.07 19.79
C GLU A 247 -18.91 25.01 20.77
N GLY A 248 -18.25 26.05 21.25
CA GLY A 248 -18.84 27.02 22.15
C GLY A 248 -18.64 28.47 21.70
N MET A 249 -19.68 29.28 21.80
CA MET A 249 -19.62 30.71 21.49
C MET A 249 -20.32 31.52 22.58
N VAL A 250 -19.63 32.53 23.12
CA VAL A 250 -20.22 33.48 24.07
C VAL A 250 -21.00 34.53 23.32
N LEU A 251 -22.29 34.67 23.62
CA LEU A 251 -23.20 35.63 23.01
C LEU A 251 -23.10 37.00 23.68
N LYS A 252 -23.54 38.04 22.96
CA LYS A 252 -23.61 39.42 23.49
C LYS A 252 -24.48 39.54 24.76
N SER A 253 -25.35 38.58 25.00
CA SER A 253 -26.19 38.48 26.21
C SER A 253 -25.49 37.91 27.45
N GLY A 254 -24.20 37.53 27.34
CA GLY A 254 -23.48 36.83 28.41
C GLY A 254 -23.73 35.34 28.50
N LYS A 255 -24.68 34.78 27.73
CA LYS A 255 -24.93 33.33 27.67
C LYS A 255 -23.96 32.65 26.73
N THR A 256 -23.59 31.42 27.06
CA THR A 256 -22.79 30.57 26.17
C THR A 256 -23.70 29.65 25.33
N LEU A 257 -23.63 29.74 24.01
CA LEU A 257 -24.24 28.78 23.10
C LEU A 257 -23.23 27.66 22.84
N LYS A 258 -23.57 26.43 23.25
CA LYS A 258 -22.82 25.23 22.89
C LYS A 258 -23.56 24.51 21.75
N THR A 259 -22.81 24.25 20.67
CA THR A 259 -23.24 23.35 19.58
C THR A 259 -22.60 22.01 19.83
N ILE A 260 -23.40 20.96 19.97
CA ILE A 260 -22.98 19.61 20.30
C ILE A 260 -23.42 18.69 19.16
N ARG A 261 -22.49 18.00 18.52
CA ARG A 261 -22.78 17.00 17.50
C ARG A 261 -22.69 15.62 18.12
N VAL A 262 -23.76 14.86 17.99
CA VAL A 262 -23.89 13.51 18.55
C VAL A 262 -24.19 12.49 17.46
N THR A 263 -23.77 11.25 17.65
CA THR A 263 -24.08 10.12 16.77
C THR A 263 -24.56 8.92 17.57
N ASP A 264 -25.51 8.16 17.02
CA ASP A 264 -25.96 6.87 17.53
C ASP A 264 -25.24 5.67 16.84
N GLY A 265 -24.23 5.96 15.97
CA GLY A 265 -23.51 4.98 15.17
C GLY A 265 -24.07 4.77 13.78
N GLU A 266 -25.34 5.11 13.52
CA GLU A 266 -25.99 5.03 12.20
C GLU A 266 -26.17 6.41 11.57
N SER A 267 -26.50 7.40 12.35
CA SER A 267 -26.76 8.78 11.94
C SER A 267 -26.11 9.78 12.90
N SER A 268 -26.06 11.03 12.50
CA SER A 268 -25.53 12.12 13.34
C SER A 268 -26.52 13.29 13.38
N LEU A 269 -26.48 14.03 14.49
CA LEU A 269 -27.37 15.14 14.78
C LEU A 269 -26.62 16.34 15.32
N THR A 270 -26.90 17.53 14.79
CA THR A 270 -26.50 18.79 15.41
C THR A 270 -27.51 19.18 16.47
N SER A 271 -27.03 19.45 17.68
CA SER A 271 -27.85 19.92 18.79
C SER A 271 -27.27 21.20 19.39
N LYS A 272 -28.11 22.06 19.96
CA LYS A 272 -27.71 23.34 20.53
C LYS A 272 -28.30 23.53 21.92
N ILE A 273 -27.49 24.08 22.82
CA ILE A 273 -27.91 24.43 24.19
C ILE A 273 -27.40 25.81 24.59
N PHE A 274 -28.25 26.61 25.21
CA PHE A 274 -27.87 27.86 25.83
C PHE A 274 -27.57 27.63 27.32
N LEU A 275 -26.38 28.03 27.77
CA LEU A 275 -25.91 27.91 29.12
C LEU A 275 -25.78 29.31 29.75
N ASP A 276 -26.22 29.48 30.98
CA ASP A 276 -25.96 30.67 31.78
C ASP A 276 -24.57 30.55 32.46
N GLU A 277 -23.96 31.66 32.92
CA GLU A 277 -22.60 31.67 33.50
C GLU A 277 -22.41 30.70 34.67
N ASN A 278 -23.51 30.33 35.34
CA ASN A 278 -23.48 29.40 36.48
C ASN A 278 -23.83 27.96 36.13
N ASP A 279 -24.11 27.66 34.83
CA ASP A 279 -24.42 26.31 34.37
C ASP A 279 -23.11 25.57 34.08
N ASN A 280 -22.67 24.75 35.06
CA ASN A 280 -21.49 23.88 34.86
C ASN A 280 -21.94 22.54 34.29
N LEU A 281 -21.86 22.39 32.97
CA LEU A 281 -22.18 21.15 32.26
C LEU A 281 -20.85 20.51 31.85
N ASP A 282 -20.43 19.45 32.56
CA ASP A 282 -19.21 18.69 32.26
C ASP A 282 -19.47 17.74 31.10
N ILE A 283 -19.41 18.27 29.87
CA ILE A 283 -19.54 17.51 28.60
C ILE A 283 -18.27 17.63 27.79
N SER A 284 -17.79 16.49 27.30
CA SER A 284 -16.61 16.37 26.45
C SER A 284 -16.86 15.36 25.34
N GLU A 285 -16.06 15.41 24.31
CA GLU A 285 -16.09 14.41 23.24
C GLU A 285 -15.87 13.00 23.81
N GLY A 286 -16.55 12.00 23.24
CA GLY A 286 -16.54 10.60 23.69
C GLY A 286 -17.58 10.27 24.80
N LYS A 287 -18.24 11.25 25.42
CA LYS A 287 -19.35 10.99 26.38
C LYS A 287 -20.65 10.72 25.65
N ILE A 288 -21.46 9.80 26.18
CA ILE A 288 -22.82 9.55 25.68
C ILE A 288 -23.79 10.45 26.39
N LEU A 289 -24.62 11.16 25.62
CA LEU A 289 -25.66 12.01 26.14
C LEU A 289 -27.06 11.48 25.81
N LYS A 290 -27.98 11.51 26.74
CA LYS A 290 -29.42 11.48 26.51
C LYS A 290 -29.90 12.92 26.50
N LEU A 291 -30.46 13.37 25.38
CA LEU A 291 -30.83 14.75 25.10
C LEU A 291 -32.35 14.84 24.95
N SER A 292 -32.98 15.73 25.70
CA SER A 292 -34.40 16.05 25.49
C SER A 292 -34.51 17.50 25.03
N GLY A 293 -35.28 17.72 23.96
CA GLY A 293 -35.41 19.04 23.35
C GLY A 293 -36.54 19.11 22.36
N LYS A 294 -36.49 20.13 21.50
CA LYS A 294 -37.43 20.34 20.40
C LYS A 294 -36.68 20.46 19.09
N VAL A 295 -37.29 19.95 18.05
CA VAL A 295 -36.81 20.17 16.67
C VAL A 295 -36.92 21.64 16.34
N GLN A 296 -35.89 22.22 15.76
CA GLN A 296 -35.89 23.59 15.23
C GLN A 296 -35.11 23.66 13.91
N MET A 297 -35.66 24.43 12.98
CA MET A 297 -34.95 24.77 11.74
C MET A 297 -33.91 25.84 12.01
N ASP A 298 -32.62 25.51 11.82
CA ASP A 298 -31.55 26.49 12.02
C ASP A 298 -31.31 27.34 10.78
N THR A 299 -31.86 28.54 10.77
CA THR A 299 -31.73 29.49 9.65
C THR A 299 -30.30 30.02 9.47
N TYR A 300 -29.45 29.92 10.49
CA TYR A 300 -28.05 30.35 10.43
C TYR A 300 -27.13 29.25 9.88
N ALA A 301 -27.56 28.00 9.90
CA ALA A 301 -26.82 26.83 9.38
C ALA A 301 -27.49 26.25 8.11
N GLY A 302 -27.99 27.07 7.21
CA GLY A 302 -28.54 26.62 5.94
C GLY A 302 -29.90 25.92 5.99
N ASN A 303 -30.74 26.19 7.00
CA ASN A 303 -32.03 25.54 7.26
C ASN A 303 -31.90 24.05 7.61
N GLU A 304 -30.88 23.65 8.35
CA GLU A 304 -30.77 22.29 8.88
C GLU A 304 -31.67 22.08 10.10
N LYS A 305 -32.24 20.87 10.22
CA LYS A 305 -32.97 20.47 11.43
C LYS A 305 -31.96 20.29 12.58
N THR A 306 -32.17 20.98 13.66
CA THR A 306 -31.30 21.00 14.85
C THR A 306 -32.14 20.70 16.09
N LEU A 307 -31.59 19.94 17.04
CA LEU A 307 -32.24 19.74 18.34
C LEU A 307 -31.89 20.88 19.29
N MET A 308 -32.89 21.70 19.63
CA MET A 308 -32.75 22.68 20.73
C MET A 308 -32.94 22.01 22.07
N ILE A 309 -31.83 21.80 22.77
CA ILE A 309 -31.77 21.01 23.99
C ILE A 309 -32.39 21.78 25.16
N ASN A 310 -33.27 21.13 25.87
CA ASN A 310 -33.84 21.61 27.12
C ASN A 310 -33.19 20.96 28.34
N THR A 311 -32.90 19.66 28.26
CA THR A 311 -32.35 18.84 29.34
C THR A 311 -31.32 17.84 28.83
N VAL A 312 -30.26 17.64 29.58
CA VAL A 312 -29.15 16.74 29.27
C VAL A 312 -28.94 15.77 30.42
N ASN A 313 -28.85 14.48 30.11
CA ASN A 313 -28.29 13.47 31.01
C ASN A 313 -27.02 12.90 30.42
N ILE A 314 -25.96 12.85 31.20
CA ILE A 314 -24.74 12.13 30.85
C ILE A 314 -24.97 10.65 31.20
N ILE A 315 -24.81 9.80 30.22
CA ILE A 315 -24.88 8.35 30.43
C ILE A 315 -23.43 7.87 30.57
N GLU A 316 -23.12 7.23 31.66
CA GLU A 316 -21.84 6.53 31.79
C GLU A 316 -21.81 5.37 30.78
N LYS A 317 -20.86 5.42 29.85
CA LYS A 317 -20.59 4.31 28.95
C LYS A 317 -20.05 3.18 29.82
N GLU A 318 -20.82 2.13 30.06
CA GLU A 318 -20.23 0.85 30.50
C GLU A 318 -19.31 0.39 29.40
N VAL A 319 -18.05 0.79 29.45
CA VAL A 319 -17.00 0.22 28.63
C VAL A 319 -16.79 -1.19 29.18
N ILE A 320 -17.44 -2.17 28.59
CA ILE A 320 -17.11 -3.58 28.79
C ILE A 320 -15.69 -3.72 28.26
N LYS A 321 -14.70 -3.56 29.13
CA LYS A 321 -13.31 -3.82 28.77
C LYS A 321 -13.22 -5.28 28.40
N LYS A 322 -12.82 -5.55 27.19
CA LYS A 322 -12.51 -6.89 26.74
C LYS A 322 -11.31 -7.39 27.53
N GLU A 323 -11.49 -8.48 28.27
CA GLU A 323 -10.45 -9.11 29.09
C GLU A 323 -10.06 -10.45 28.49
N ASP A 324 -8.79 -10.77 28.52
CA ASP A 324 -8.28 -12.09 28.18
C ASP A 324 -8.33 -12.97 29.45
N THR A 325 -9.22 -13.96 29.46
CA THR A 325 -9.48 -14.80 30.66
C THR A 325 -8.68 -16.10 30.68
N ALA A 326 -7.95 -16.43 29.60
CA ALA A 326 -7.12 -17.62 29.53
C ALA A 326 -6.09 -17.67 30.67
N GLU A 327 -5.88 -18.83 31.28
CA GLU A 327 -4.90 -19.01 32.36
C GLU A 327 -3.46 -18.78 31.87
N GLU A 328 -3.12 -19.33 30.71
CA GLU A 328 -1.85 -19.16 30.04
C GLU A 328 -2.05 -18.24 28.82
N LYS A 329 -1.20 -17.22 28.65
CA LYS A 329 -1.34 -16.21 27.60
C LYS A 329 -0.48 -16.50 26.37
N MET A 330 -1.02 -16.20 25.19
CA MET A 330 -0.26 -16.18 23.96
C MET A 330 0.69 -14.98 23.90
N VAL A 331 1.58 -14.98 22.91
CA VAL A 331 2.31 -13.79 22.45
C VAL A 331 1.83 -13.45 21.05
N GLU A 332 1.35 -12.21 20.84
CA GLU A 332 0.99 -11.77 19.50
C GLU A 332 2.26 -11.46 18.70
N LEU A 333 2.46 -12.19 17.61
CA LEU A 333 3.67 -12.13 16.80
C LEU A 333 3.51 -11.31 15.51
N HIS A 334 2.28 -10.87 15.19
CA HIS A 334 1.99 -10.21 13.93
C HIS A 334 1.05 -9.01 14.12
N THR A 335 1.64 -7.80 14.25
CA THR A 335 0.88 -6.57 14.45
C THR A 335 1.35 -5.44 13.57
N HIS A 336 0.40 -4.65 13.09
CA HIS A 336 0.62 -3.48 12.25
C HIS A 336 0.16 -2.21 12.96
N THR A 337 1.02 -1.20 12.95
CA THR A 337 0.72 0.14 13.46
C THR A 337 0.30 1.08 12.32
N LYS A 338 -0.03 2.33 12.65
CA LYS A 338 -0.22 3.41 11.65
C LYS A 338 0.98 3.62 10.73
N MET A 339 2.16 3.08 11.06
CA MET A 339 3.35 3.13 10.21
C MET A 339 3.26 2.16 9.03
N SER A 340 2.35 1.17 9.09
CA SER A 340 1.89 0.40 7.94
C SER A 340 0.93 1.26 7.12
N GLU A 341 1.49 2.10 6.24
CA GLU A 341 0.81 3.17 5.51
C GLU A 341 -0.46 2.69 4.81
N MET A 342 -1.57 3.39 5.07
CA MET A 342 -2.90 3.13 4.50
C MET A 342 -3.50 1.74 4.82
N VAL A 343 -2.94 1.01 5.78
CA VAL A 343 -3.39 -0.34 6.16
C VAL A 343 -3.61 -0.47 7.66
N GLY A 344 -2.66 -0.01 8.49
CA GLY A 344 -2.76 -0.03 9.94
C GLY A 344 -3.52 1.18 10.49
N VAL A 345 -4.34 0.96 11.52
CA VAL A 345 -5.21 1.99 12.13
C VAL A 345 -4.68 2.44 13.49
N THR A 346 -4.00 1.56 14.20
CA THR A 346 -3.69 1.70 15.64
C THR A 346 -2.32 2.30 15.89
N ASP A 347 -2.21 3.15 16.92
CA ASP A 347 -0.92 3.62 17.42
C ASP A 347 -0.16 2.48 18.12
N VAL A 348 1.18 2.48 17.98
CA VAL A 348 2.04 1.49 18.63
C VAL A 348 1.90 1.47 20.15
N GLU A 349 1.65 2.63 20.75
CA GLU A 349 1.43 2.75 22.21
C GLU A 349 0.19 1.99 22.66
N ASP A 350 -0.92 2.11 21.90
CA ASP A 350 -2.20 1.49 22.24
C ASP A 350 -2.14 -0.03 22.02
N LEU A 351 -1.42 -0.49 20.98
CA LEU A 351 -1.14 -1.93 20.78
C LEU A 351 -0.41 -2.56 21.96
N ILE A 352 0.67 -1.92 22.42
CA ILE A 352 1.49 -2.45 23.52
C ILE A 352 0.73 -2.39 24.85
N LYS A 353 -0.06 -1.32 25.09
CA LYS A 353 -0.94 -1.22 26.27
C LYS A 353 -2.00 -2.32 26.26
N ARG A 354 -2.65 -2.58 25.12
CA ARG A 354 -3.68 -3.63 24.98
C ARG A 354 -3.07 -5.01 25.24
N ALA A 355 -1.87 -5.32 24.70
CA ALA A 355 -1.16 -6.55 24.98
C ALA A 355 -0.89 -6.72 26.49
N LYS A 356 -0.48 -5.63 27.16
CA LYS A 356 -0.26 -5.63 28.61
C LYS A 356 -1.56 -5.83 29.40
N GLU A 357 -2.66 -5.19 28.98
CA GLU A 357 -3.99 -5.36 29.58
C GLU A 357 -4.48 -6.82 29.45
N TYR A 358 -4.16 -7.49 28.31
CA TYR A 358 -4.45 -8.91 28.10
C TYR A 358 -3.52 -9.86 28.89
N GLY A 359 -2.47 -9.33 29.54
CA GLY A 359 -1.51 -10.12 30.30
C GLY A 359 -0.45 -10.82 29.44
N HIS A 360 -0.28 -10.42 28.19
CA HIS A 360 0.79 -10.95 27.33
C HIS A 360 2.15 -10.51 27.88
N LYS A 361 3.13 -11.43 27.93
CA LYS A 361 4.50 -11.12 28.35
C LYS A 361 5.31 -10.38 27.27
N ALA A 362 4.90 -10.53 26.00
CA ALA A 362 5.55 -9.91 24.87
C ALA A 362 4.55 -9.59 23.74
N ILE A 363 4.95 -8.68 22.85
CA ILE A 363 4.26 -8.39 21.57
C ILE A 363 5.30 -8.10 20.50
N ALA A 364 5.07 -8.57 19.28
CA ALA A 364 5.87 -8.20 18.13
C ALA A 364 5.23 -7.02 17.36
N ILE A 365 6.05 -6.07 16.92
CA ILE A 365 5.66 -4.97 16.05
C ILE A 365 6.25 -5.24 14.68
N THR A 366 5.41 -5.43 13.66
CA THR A 366 5.80 -6.00 12.37
C THR A 366 5.26 -5.20 11.18
N ASP A 367 5.43 -3.89 11.20
CA ASP A 367 4.97 -2.99 10.15
C ASP A 367 5.51 -3.37 8.76
N TYR A 368 4.75 -3.07 7.69
CA TYR A 368 5.11 -3.41 6.31
C TYR A 368 6.37 -2.67 5.83
N SER A 369 7.47 -3.41 5.72
CA SER A 369 8.75 -2.96 5.18
C SER A 369 9.33 -1.68 5.80
N VAL A 370 8.91 -1.31 7.01
CA VAL A 370 9.37 -0.12 7.74
C VAL A 370 9.62 -0.43 9.22
N VAL A 371 10.42 0.42 9.87
CA VAL A 371 10.83 0.30 11.28
C VAL A 371 10.59 1.59 12.09
N HIS A 372 9.70 2.45 11.59
CA HIS A 372 9.45 3.78 12.17
C HIS A 372 8.84 3.72 13.58
N SER A 373 8.10 2.68 13.91
CA SER A 373 7.48 2.45 15.21
C SER A 373 8.46 2.04 16.31
N TYR A 374 9.67 1.55 15.97
CA TYR A 374 10.60 0.97 16.93
C TYR A 374 10.98 1.90 18.10
N PRO A 375 11.33 3.19 17.87
CA PRO A 375 11.69 4.09 18.98
C PRO A 375 10.56 4.29 19.98
N ALA A 376 9.33 4.46 19.48
CA ALA A 376 8.14 4.61 20.31
C ALA A 376 7.81 3.29 21.05
N ALA A 377 7.85 2.16 20.33
CA ALA A 377 7.63 0.83 20.90
C ALA A 377 8.61 0.52 22.05
N TYR A 378 9.90 0.81 21.85
CA TYR A 378 10.94 0.64 22.89
C TYR A 378 10.64 1.50 24.14
N LYS A 379 10.32 2.79 23.91
CA LYS A 379 10.03 3.73 25.00
C LYS A 379 8.81 3.28 25.81
N ILE A 380 7.75 2.84 25.17
CA ILE A 380 6.53 2.37 25.81
C ILE A 380 6.76 1.04 26.51
N GLY A 381 7.41 0.07 25.87
CA GLY A 381 7.75 -1.20 26.49
C GLY A 381 8.57 -1.01 27.77
N LYS A 382 9.58 -0.13 27.72
CA LYS A 382 10.37 0.24 28.91
C LYS A 382 9.53 0.91 30.01
N LYS A 383 8.59 1.80 29.64
CA LYS A 383 7.69 2.48 30.58
C LYS A 383 6.73 1.51 31.27
N LEU A 384 6.23 0.50 30.56
CA LEU A 384 5.28 -0.48 31.06
C LEU A 384 5.94 -1.66 31.79
N SER A 385 7.26 -1.81 31.67
CA SER A 385 8.03 -2.82 32.39
C SER A 385 8.37 -2.31 33.78
N LYS A 386 7.87 -2.99 34.83
CA LYS A 386 8.22 -2.75 36.24
C LYS A 386 8.79 -4.03 36.80
N ASP A 387 9.83 -3.94 37.59
CA ASP A 387 10.58 -5.02 38.25
C ASP A 387 10.29 -6.46 37.79
N ASP A 388 9.27 -7.09 38.36
CA ASP A 388 8.89 -8.49 38.03
C ASP A 388 7.85 -8.60 36.89
N ASP A 389 7.22 -7.49 36.44
CA ASP A 389 6.19 -7.47 35.42
C ASP A 389 6.67 -6.80 34.13
N LYS A 390 7.58 -7.47 33.42
CA LYS A 390 8.20 -6.96 32.19
C LYS A 390 7.28 -7.13 30.98
N MET A 391 7.24 -6.11 30.12
CA MET A 391 6.62 -6.14 28.82
C MET A 391 7.71 -6.15 27.74
N LYS A 392 7.93 -7.31 27.09
CA LYS A 392 8.92 -7.46 26.04
C LYS A 392 8.38 -7.00 24.70
N VAL A 393 9.09 -6.12 24.03
CA VAL A 393 8.78 -5.73 22.65
C VAL A 393 9.71 -6.47 21.70
N ILE A 394 9.13 -7.22 20.78
CA ILE A 394 9.85 -7.92 19.71
C ILE A 394 9.81 -7.00 18.49
N PHE A 395 10.99 -6.58 18.03
CA PHE A 395 11.11 -5.75 16.84
C PHE A 395 11.05 -6.65 15.59
N GLY A 396 10.12 -6.42 14.70
CA GLY A 396 9.93 -7.21 13.49
C GLY A 396 9.45 -6.36 12.32
N CYS A 397 9.36 -6.98 11.17
CA CYS A 397 8.90 -6.35 9.94
C CYS A 397 8.25 -7.40 9.03
N GLU A 398 7.07 -7.14 8.52
CA GLU A 398 6.54 -7.91 7.40
C GLU A 398 7.16 -7.36 6.12
N MET A 399 7.94 -8.19 5.42
CA MET A 399 8.69 -7.77 4.25
C MET A 399 8.12 -8.36 2.96
N TYR A 400 8.30 -7.65 1.86
CA TYR A 400 8.00 -8.13 0.52
C TYR A 400 9.23 -8.81 -0.07
N MET A 401 9.33 -10.12 0.06
CA MET A 401 10.39 -10.92 -0.55
C MET A 401 10.09 -11.17 -2.02
N ILE A 402 11.12 -11.26 -2.81
CA ILE A 402 11.09 -11.75 -4.19
C ILE A 402 12.02 -12.96 -4.33
N ASP A 403 11.59 -13.92 -5.09
CA ASP A 403 12.44 -15.04 -5.47
C ASP A 403 13.36 -14.60 -6.62
N ASP A 404 14.59 -14.25 -6.28
CA ASP A 404 15.66 -13.92 -7.23
C ASP A 404 16.53 -15.14 -7.57
N GLU A 405 16.17 -16.32 -7.04
CA GLU A 405 16.77 -17.61 -7.34
C GLU A 405 15.94 -18.42 -8.36
N ALA A 406 14.84 -17.84 -8.86
CA ALA A 406 14.01 -18.46 -9.89
C ALA A 406 14.83 -18.77 -11.13
N LEU A 407 14.69 -20.00 -11.63
CA LEU A 407 15.41 -20.50 -12.80
C LEU A 407 14.53 -20.41 -14.06
N MET A 408 15.16 -20.18 -15.20
CA MET A 408 14.48 -20.29 -16.50
C MET A 408 14.25 -21.75 -16.91
N ILE A 409 15.17 -22.62 -16.51
CA ILE A 409 15.07 -24.08 -16.67
C ILE A 409 15.36 -24.78 -15.34
N THR A 410 14.48 -25.67 -14.95
CA THR A 410 14.69 -26.58 -13.81
C THR A 410 15.15 -27.95 -14.32
N ASN A 411 15.97 -28.67 -13.54
CA ASN A 411 16.54 -29.99 -13.87
C ASN A 411 17.12 -30.07 -15.30
N PRO A 412 18.03 -29.15 -15.70
CA PRO A 412 18.52 -29.11 -17.07
C PRO A 412 19.36 -30.34 -17.42
N LYS A 413 19.08 -30.95 -18.57
CA LYS A 413 19.88 -32.04 -19.14
C LYS A 413 21.21 -31.51 -19.66
N ASP A 414 22.25 -32.36 -19.66
CA ASP A 414 23.56 -32.05 -20.29
C ASP A 414 23.54 -32.44 -21.77
N LYS A 415 22.66 -31.76 -22.54
CA LYS A 415 22.47 -31.94 -23.96
C LYS A 415 22.48 -30.60 -24.70
N LYS A 416 22.84 -30.65 -25.98
CA LYS A 416 22.74 -29.46 -26.84
C LYS A 416 21.27 -29.14 -27.13
N ILE A 417 20.98 -27.85 -27.24
CA ILE A 417 19.63 -27.34 -27.53
C ILE A 417 19.10 -27.93 -28.87
N ASP A 418 19.94 -28.05 -29.90
CA ASP A 418 19.53 -28.59 -31.21
C ASP A 418 19.31 -30.11 -31.25
N GLU A 419 19.84 -30.84 -30.28
CA GLU A 419 19.72 -32.30 -30.17
C GLU A 419 18.51 -32.74 -29.34
N GLU A 420 17.93 -31.80 -28.56
CA GLU A 420 16.83 -32.09 -27.65
C GLU A 420 15.48 -31.94 -28.33
N GLU A 421 14.52 -32.71 -27.84
CA GLU A 421 13.11 -32.56 -28.12
C GLU A 421 12.43 -31.73 -27.04
N PHE A 422 11.58 -30.81 -27.46
CA PHE A 422 10.80 -29.95 -26.57
C PHE A 422 9.32 -30.21 -26.79
N VAL A 423 8.56 -30.34 -25.71
CA VAL A 423 7.11 -30.34 -25.75
C VAL A 423 6.60 -29.04 -25.14
N VAL A 424 6.20 -28.14 -26.01
CA VAL A 424 5.55 -26.89 -25.62
C VAL A 424 4.07 -27.17 -25.44
N PHE A 425 3.55 -26.94 -24.23
CA PHE A 425 2.18 -27.28 -23.90
C PHE A 425 1.48 -26.17 -23.14
N ASP A 426 0.17 -26.22 -23.19
CA ASP A 426 -0.76 -25.33 -22.51
C ASP A 426 -2.01 -26.11 -22.12
N ILE A 427 -2.70 -25.72 -21.05
CA ILE A 427 -3.92 -26.36 -20.60
C ILE A 427 -5.05 -25.36 -20.41
N GLU A 428 -6.28 -25.79 -20.74
CA GLU A 428 -7.48 -25.10 -20.30
C GLU A 428 -8.12 -25.85 -19.13
N THR A 429 -8.68 -25.11 -18.17
CA THR A 429 -9.16 -25.69 -16.91
C THR A 429 -10.51 -25.10 -16.51
N THR A 430 -11.23 -25.75 -15.59
CA THR A 430 -12.49 -25.21 -15.01
C THR A 430 -12.26 -24.02 -14.06
N GLY A 431 -11.01 -23.62 -13.85
CA GLY A 431 -10.57 -22.52 -12.99
C GLY A 431 -9.10 -22.67 -12.67
N LEU A 432 -8.59 -21.81 -11.82
CA LEU A 432 -7.16 -21.55 -11.72
C LEU A 432 -6.47 -22.26 -10.54
N ASN A 433 -7.25 -22.93 -9.68
CA ASN A 433 -6.75 -23.69 -8.54
C ASN A 433 -6.58 -25.16 -8.94
N SER A 434 -5.33 -25.64 -9.05
CA SER A 434 -5.05 -27.03 -9.41
C SER A 434 -5.56 -28.05 -8.40
N HIS A 435 -5.88 -27.64 -7.17
CA HIS A 435 -6.42 -28.53 -6.14
C HIS A 435 -7.92 -28.85 -6.33
N THR A 436 -8.71 -27.85 -6.74
CA THR A 436 -10.17 -27.96 -6.84
C THR A 436 -10.68 -28.00 -8.27
N ASN A 437 -9.94 -27.45 -9.22
CA ASN A 437 -10.35 -27.37 -10.61
C ASN A 437 -9.79 -28.54 -11.44
N LYS A 438 -10.42 -28.77 -12.59
CA LYS A 438 -10.12 -29.88 -13.48
C LYS A 438 -9.65 -29.37 -14.84
N ILE A 439 -8.81 -30.15 -15.52
CA ILE A 439 -8.40 -29.87 -16.89
C ILE A 439 -9.57 -30.16 -17.85
N ILE A 440 -9.78 -29.27 -18.82
CA ILE A 440 -10.81 -29.39 -19.86
C ILE A 440 -10.23 -29.49 -21.26
N GLU A 441 -8.98 -29.08 -21.49
CA GLU A 441 -8.23 -29.29 -22.71
C GLU A 441 -6.73 -29.38 -22.41
N ILE A 442 -6.02 -30.25 -23.14
CA ILE A 442 -4.56 -30.26 -23.20
C ILE A 442 -4.17 -30.03 -24.64
N GLY A 443 -3.37 -28.98 -24.89
CA GLY A 443 -2.75 -28.71 -26.17
C GLY A 443 -1.23 -28.81 -26.07
N ALA A 444 -0.56 -29.42 -27.04
CA ALA A 444 0.89 -29.47 -27.06
C ALA A 444 1.46 -29.50 -28.46
N VAL A 445 2.68 -29.00 -28.59
CA VAL A 445 3.46 -28.97 -29.84
C VAL A 445 4.86 -29.51 -29.55
N LYS A 446 5.28 -30.51 -30.29
CA LYS A 446 6.63 -31.08 -30.18
C LYS A 446 7.58 -30.39 -31.17
N ILE A 447 8.71 -29.96 -30.65
CA ILE A 447 9.75 -29.24 -31.42
C ILE A 447 11.06 -30.04 -31.38
N LYS A 448 11.75 -30.10 -32.51
CA LYS A 448 13.14 -30.61 -32.61
C LYS A 448 13.93 -29.77 -33.62
N ALA A 449 15.14 -29.42 -33.29
CA ALA A 449 16.04 -28.61 -34.13
C ALA A 449 15.35 -27.36 -34.72
N GLY A 450 14.56 -26.62 -33.89
CA GLY A 450 13.83 -25.40 -34.26
C GLY A 450 12.64 -25.63 -35.21
N ARG A 451 12.16 -26.87 -35.37
CA ARG A 451 11.02 -27.20 -36.24
C ARG A 451 9.96 -27.95 -35.43
N ILE A 452 8.71 -27.64 -35.69
CA ILE A 452 7.57 -28.38 -35.18
C ILE A 452 7.50 -29.72 -35.93
N ILE A 453 7.46 -30.80 -35.14
CA ILE A 453 7.48 -32.17 -35.69
C ILE A 453 6.18 -32.95 -35.38
N ASP A 454 5.45 -32.56 -34.30
CA ASP A 454 4.21 -33.22 -33.92
C ASP A 454 3.30 -32.30 -33.11
N ARG A 455 2.02 -32.67 -32.97
CA ARG A 455 1.00 -31.89 -32.22
C ARG A 455 0.08 -32.85 -31.46
N TYR A 456 -0.35 -32.40 -30.30
CA TYR A 456 -1.34 -33.06 -29.45
C TYR A 456 -2.45 -32.08 -29.09
N SER A 457 -3.70 -32.51 -29.19
CA SER A 457 -4.86 -31.72 -28.78
C SER A 457 -5.94 -32.66 -28.33
N GLN A 458 -6.41 -32.48 -27.07
CA GLN A 458 -7.46 -33.35 -26.54
C GLN A 458 -8.37 -32.53 -25.59
N LEU A 459 -9.65 -32.45 -25.94
CA LEU A 459 -10.69 -32.00 -25.01
C LEU A 459 -10.96 -33.10 -23.96
N ILE A 460 -11.26 -32.71 -22.75
CA ILE A 460 -11.37 -33.59 -21.60
C ILE A 460 -12.69 -33.31 -20.86
N ASN A 461 -13.42 -34.36 -20.52
CA ASN A 461 -14.59 -34.25 -19.68
C ASN A 461 -14.18 -34.07 -18.21
N PRO A 462 -14.38 -32.90 -17.58
CA PRO A 462 -13.96 -32.65 -16.20
C PRO A 462 -14.82 -33.41 -15.16
N GLY A 463 -15.96 -33.99 -15.55
CA GLY A 463 -16.93 -34.61 -14.64
C GLY A 463 -17.73 -33.62 -13.77
N ILE A 464 -17.48 -32.34 -13.94
CA ILE A 464 -18.19 -31.21 -13.28
C ILE A 464 -18.60 -30.19 -14.32
N SER A 465 -19.55 -29.32 -13.97
CA SER A 465 -19.97 -28.25 -14.91
C SER A 465 -18.87 -27.20 -15.03
N ILE A 466 -18.58 -26.77 -16.25
CA ILE A 466 -17.67 -25.67 -16.56
C ILE A 466 -18.39 -24.36 -16.18
N PRO A 467 -17.78 -23.54 -15.30
CA PRO A 467 -18.34 -22.23 -14.96
C PRO A 467 -18.52 -21.33 -16.18
N TYR A 468 -19.59 -20.55 -16.23
CA TYR A 468 -19.93 -19.70 -17.39
C TYR A 468 -18.79 -18.75 -17.77
N HIS A 469 -18.13 -18.12 -16.80
CA HIS A 469 -17.01 -17.21 -17.06
C HIS A 469 -15.80 -17.92 -17.68
N ILE A 470 -15.57 -19.22 -17.39
CA ILE A 470 -14.52 -20.02 -18.03
C ILE A 470 -14.90 -20.29 -19.49
N THR A 471 -16.16 -20.60 -19.76
CA THR A 471 -16.65 -20.74 -21.12
C THR A 471 -16.50 -19.45 -21.92
N GLU A 472 -16.72 -18.28 -21.31
CA GLU A 472 -16.48 -16.99 -21.97
C GLU A 472 -15.01 -16.78 -22.35
N ILE A 473 -14.08 -17.23 -21.51
CA ILE A 473 -12.64 -17.10 -21.72
C ILE A 473 -12.16 -18.14 -22.75
N THR A 474 -12.43 -19.42 -22.52
CA THR A 474 -11.86 -20.55 -23.30
C THR A 474 -12.67 -20.90 -24.54
N SER A 475 -13.91 -20.42 -24.62
CA SER A 475 -14.90 -20.83 -25.63
C SER A 475 -15.23 -22.33 -25.58
N ILE A 476 -14.85 -23.05 -24.51
CA ILE A 476 -15.16 -24.47 -24.31
C ILE A 476 -16.47 -24.57 -23.54
N THR A 477 -17.45 -25.27 -24.09
CA THR A 477 -18.78 -25.44 -23.47
C THR A 477 -18.95 -26.82 -22.85
N ASN A 478 -19.91 -26.94 -21.93
CA ASN A 478 -20.27 -28.21 -21.31
C ASN A 478 -20.65 -29.28 -22.36
N GLU A 479 -21.31 -28.87 -23.45
CA GLU A 479 -21.75 -29.78 -24.53
C GLU A 479 -20.56 -30.33 -25.30
N GLN A 480 -19.51 -29.54 -25.50
CA GLN A 480 -18.30 -29.95 -26.23
C GLN A 480 -17.50 -31.00 -25.47
N VAL A 481 -17.48 -30.93 -24.14
CA VAL A 481 -16.72 -31.87 -23.29
C VAL A 481 -17.56 -33.06 -22.81
N ALA A 482 -18.87 -33.02 -22.91
CA ALA A 482 -19.77 -34.04 -22.34
C ALA A 482 -19.45 -35.47 -22.78
N ASN A 483 -19.08 -35.67 -24.07
CA ASN A 483 -18.75 -36.96 -24.63
C ASN A 483 -17.22 -37.18 -24.82
N GLN A 484 -16.39 -36.32 -24.24
CA GLN A 484 -14.93 -36.47 -24.30
C GLN A 484 -14.44 -37.46 -23.25
N PRO A 485 -13.26 -38.08 -23.45
CA PRO A 485 -12.66 -38.92 -22.42
C PRO A 485 -12.34 -38.12 -21.14
N LYS A 486 -12.33 -38.82 -20.03
CA LYS A 486 -11.88 -38.24 -18.75
C LYS A 486 -10.36 -38.18 -18.65
N ILE A 487 -9.87 -37.45 -17.66
CA ILE A 487 -8.42 -37.21 -17.49
C ILE A 487 -7.66 -38.51 -17.26
N ASP A 488 -8.23 -39.51 -16.57
CA ASP A 488 -7.65 -40.84 -16.32
C ASP A 488 -7.39 -41.62 -17.62
N GLU A 489 -8.21 -41.40 -18.64
CA GLU A 489 -8.07 -42.02 -19.98
C GLU A 489 -7.06 -41.26 -20.88
N VAL A 490 -6.78 -39.97 -20.56
CA VAL A 490 -6.01 -39.08 -21.39
C VAL A 490 -4.58 -38.91 -20.91
N ILE A 491 -4.38 -38.85 -19.60
CA ILE A 491 -3.10 -38.45 -19.01
C ILE A 491 -1.96 -39.43 -19.39
N GLY A 492 -2.26 -40.74 -19.50
CA GLY A 492 -1.29 -41.72 -19.93
C GLY A 492 -0.80 -41.50 -21.35
N LYS A 493 -1.70 -41.15 -22.30
CA LYS A 493 -1.34 -40.81 -23.69
C LYS A 493 -0.54 -39.53 -23.78
N PHE A 494 -0.83 -38.56 -22.90
CA PHE A 494 -0.07 -37.33 -22.83
C PHE A 494 1.36 -37.58 -22.33
N VAL A 495 1.52 -38.45 -21.31
CA VAL A 495 2.85 -38.87 -20.83
C VAL A 495 3.63 -39.61 -21.92
N GLU A 496 2.98 -40.47 -22.72
CA GLU A 496 3.60 -41.13 -23.89
C GLU A 496 4.03 -40.09 -24.95
N PHE A 497 3.20 -39.06 -25.20
CA PHE A 497 3.54 -37.97 -26.11
C PHE A 497 4.72 -37.14 -25.58
N ILE A 498 4.81 -36.84 -24.30
CA ILE A 498 5.96 -36.16 -23.70
C ILE A 498 7.22 -36.96 -23.90
N GLY A 499 7.21 -38.27 -23.58
CA GLY A 499 8.39 -39.11 -23.59
C GLY A 499 9.51 -38.56 -22.71
N ASP A 500 10.73 -38.46 -23.28
CA ASP A 500 11.91 -37.89 -22.59
C ASP A 500 12.16 -36.40 -22.95
N ALA A 501 11.21 -35.73 -23.57
CA ALA A 501 11.37 -34.35 -24.02
C ALA A 501 11.44 -33.36 -22.84
N VAL A 502 12.04 -32.18 -23.07
CA VAL A 502 11.98 -31.03 -22.16
C VAL A 502 10.60 -30.38 -22.26
N LEU A 503 9.93 -30.21 -21.16
CA LEU A 503 8.65 -29.54 -21.08
C LEU A 503 8.82 -28.03 -21.14
N VAL A 504 7.95 -27.33 -21.86
CA VAL A 504 7.99 -25.89 -22.03
C VAL A 504 6.58 -25.33 -21.90
N ALA A 505 6.40 -24.33 -21.04
CA ALA A 505 5.13 -23.64 -20.92
C ALA A 505 5.34 -22.15 -20.64
N HIS A 506 4.29 -21.34 -20.81
CA HIS A 506 4.33 -19.92 -20.51
C HIS A 506 3.75 -19.66 -19.12
N ASN A 507 4.60 -19.33 -18.13
CA ASN A 507 4.30 -19.40 -16.70
C ASN A 507 4.13 -20.86 -16.25
N ALA A 508 5.11 -21.68 -16.61
CA ALA A 508 5.13 -23.12 -16.44
C ALA A 508 4.67 -23.66 -15.07
N PRO A 509 4.89 -22.98 -13.91
CA PRO A 509 4.38 -23.49 -12.63
C PRO A 509 2.86 -23.69 -12.58
N PHE A 510 2.09 -22.95 -13.38
CA PHE A 510 0.64 -23.11 -13.45
C PHE A 510 0.25 -24.45 -14.09
N ASP A 511 0.69 -24.68 -15.32
CA ASP A 511 0.37 -25.88 -16.11
C ASP A 511 0.93 -27.12 -15.46
N MET A 512 2.16 -27.05 -14.98
CA MET A 512 2.83 -28.14 -14.28
C MET A 512 2.13 -28.56 -13.00
N GLY A 513 1.48 -27.63 -12.29
CA GLY A 513 0.72 -27.94 -11.07
C GLY A 513 -0.45 -28.90 -11.35
N PHE A 514 -1.18 -28.72 -12.42
CA PHE A 514 -2.26 -29.61 -12.86
C PHE A 514 -1.73 -30.95 -13.40
N ILE A 515 -0.74 -30.87 -14.30
CA ILE A 515 -0.20 -32.07 -14.97
C ILE A 515 0.49 -33.00 -13.96
N LYS A 516 1.34 -32.50 -13.08
CA LYS A 516 2.00 -33.32 -12.03
C LYS A 516 0.97 -33.96 -11.10
N ARG A 517 -0.08 -33.21 -10.67
CA ARG A 517 -1.15 -33.75 -9.84
C ARG A 517 -1.84 -34.94 -10.52
N ASP A 518 -2.28 -34.75 -11.76
CA ASP A 518 -3.05 -35.78 -12.45
C ASP A 518 -2.19 -36.99 -12.83
N ILE A 519 -0.93 -36.78 -13.21
CA ILE A 519 0.02 -37.89 -13.39
C ILE A 519 0.22 -38.68 -12.09
N LYS A 520 0.41 -37.98 -10.95
CA LYS A 520 0.56 -38.64 -9.66
C LYS A 520 -0.71 -39.34 -9.21
N GLU A 521 -1.88 -38.75 -9.37
CA GLU A 521 -3.18 -39.27 -8.95
C GLU A 521 -3.54 -40.54 -9.75
N TYR A 522 -3.40 -40.54 -11.08
CA TYR A 522 -3.91 -41.60 -11.95
C TYR A 522 -2.86 -42.62 -12.39
N LEU A 523 -1.58 -42.24 -12.45
CA LEU A 523 -0.52 -43.14 -12.86
C LEU A 523 0.44 -43.53 -11.72
N ASN A 524 0.36 -42.83 -10.59
CA ASN A 524 1.29 -42.99 -9.44
C ASN A 524 2.78 -42.80 -9.82
N ILE A 525 3.03 -41.85 -10.77
CA ILE A 525 4.38 -41.52 -11.25
C ILE A 525 4.73 -40.13 -10.71
N ASP A 526 5.97 -39.96 -10.23
CA ASP A 526 6.54 -38.64 -9.97
C ASP A 526 7.24 -38.15 -11.25
N LEU A 527 6.72 -37.12 -11.85
CA LEU A 527 7.22 -36.57 -13.11
C LEU A 527 8.49 -35.74 -12.85
N GLU A 528 9.66 -36.33 -13.05
CA GLU A 528 10.96 -35.69 -12.99
C GLU A 528 11.40 -35.22 -14.40
N SER A 529 10.88 -34.13 -14.89
CA SER A 529 11.24 -33.60 -16.23
C SER A 529 12.04 -32.30 -16.11
N SER A 530 12.88 -32.04 -17.11
CA SER A 530 13.37 -30.68 -17.33
C SER A 530 12.19 -29.79 -17.75
N VAL A 531 12.04 -28.64 -17.10
CA VAL A 531 10.94 -27.71 -17.41
C VAL A 531 11.51 -26.32 -17.69
N ILE A 532 11.09 -25.73 -18.79
CA ILE A 532 11.44 -24.35 -19.21
C ILE A 532 10.22 -23.46 -19.04
N ASP A 533 10.42 -22.31 -18.38
CA ASP A 533 9.43 -21.23 -18.29
C ASP A 533 9.73 -20.11 -19.28
N THR A 534 8.96 -20.04 -20.36
CA THR A 534 9.13 -19.00 -21.40
C THR A 534 8.84 -17.58 -20.90
N LEU A 535 8.08 -17.43 -19.80
CA LEU A 535 7.87 -16.14 -19.15
C LEU A 535 9.18 -15.58 -18.56
N GLN A 536 9.99 -16.43 -17.92
CA GLN A 536 11.28 -16.02 -17.39
C GLN A 536 12.29 -15.74 -18.52
N MET A 537 12.29 -16.59 -19.57
CA MET A 537 13.10 -16.34 -20.76
C MET A 537 12.76 -15.01 -21.43
N ALA A 538 11.46 -14.68 -21.55
CA ALA A 538 11.02 -13.41 -22.11
C ALA A 538 11.48 -12.21 -21.29
N ARG A 539 11.49 -12.35 -19.96
CA ARG A 539 11.97 -11.30 -19.04
C ARG A 539 13.48 -11.06 -19.15
N ASP A 540 14.26 -12.13 -19.40
CA ASP A 540 15.70 -12.03 -19.65
C ASP A 540 16.00 -11.41 -21.02
N LEU A 541 15.34 -11.90 -22.07
CA LEU A 541 15.62 -11.49 -23.43
C LEU A 541 15.11 -10.08 -23.75
N PHE A 542 14.01 -9.66 -23.13
CA PHE A 542 13.31 -8.39 -23.41
C PHE A 542 12.99 -7.60 -22.14
N PRO A 543 14.01 -7.16 -21.38
CA PRO A 543 13.81 -6.52 -20.08
C PRO A 543 12.99 -5.22 -20.15
N ASP A 544 12.92 -4.57 -21.31
CA ASP A 544 12.22 -3.30 -21.51
C ASP A 544 10.73 -3.43 -21.82
N PHE A 545 10.22 -4.65 -22.07
CA PHE A 545 8.80 -4.84 -22.34
C PHE A 545 7.96 -4.55 -21.09
N LYS A 546 6.83 -3.85 -21.29
CA LYS A 546 5.93 -3.47 -20.20
C LYS A 546 5.05 -4.63 -19.72
N LYS A 547 4.72 -5.55 -20.63
CA LYS A 547 3.84 -6.70 -20.40
C LYS A 547 4.45 -7.94 -20.99
N TYR A 548 4.24 -9.07 -20.34
CA TYR A 548 4.78 -10.38 -20.71
C TYR A 548 3.71 -11.45 -20.86
N GLY A 549 2.43 -11.08 -20.96
CA GLY A 549 1.39 -12.03 -21.32
C GLY A 549 1.59 -12.56 -22.74
N LEU A 550 1.18 -13.82 -23.01
CA LEU A 550 1.42 -14.52 -24.28
C LEU A 550 0.97 -13.69 -25.50
N GLY A 551 -0.23 -13.08 -25.42
CA GLY A 551 -0.74 -12.23 -26.49
C GLY A 551 0.06 -10.95 -26.71
N ASP A 552 0.51 -10.29 -25.61
CA ASP A 552 1.32 -9.07 -25.70
C ASP A 552 2.71 -9.37 -26.28
N LEU A 553 3.33 -10.50 -25.90
CA LEU A 553 4.62 -10.94 -26.41
C LEU A 553 4.56 -11.31 -27.90
N ASN A 554 3.56 -12.12 -28.30
CA ASN A 554 3.38 -12.49 -29.70
C ASN A 554 3.20 -11.25 -30.60
N LYS A 555 2.39 -10.29 -30.14
CA LYS A 555 2.21 -9.01 -30.84
C LYS A 555 3.52 -8.22 -30.93
N ALA A 556 4.29 -8.16 -29.86
CA ALA A 556 5.57 -7.42 -29.81
C ALA A 556 6.62 -8.07 -30.71
N LEU A 557 6.58 -9.40 -30.87
CA LEU A 557 7.49 -10.17 -31.72
C LEU A 557 7.02 -10.29 -33.17
N GLY A 558 5.86 -9.71 -33.53
CA GLY A 558 5.30 -9.77 -34.89
C GLY A 558 4.73 -11.13 -35.27
N LEU A 559 4.43 -11.99 -34.30
CA LEU A 559 3.83 -13.30 -34.51
C LEU A 559 2.31 -13.17 -34.61
N ALA A 560 1.70 -13.87 -35.57
CA ALA A 560 0.25 -13.91 -35.74
C ALA A 560 -0.36 -14.86 -34.71
N LEU A 561 -1.43 -14.41 -34.01
CA LEU A 561 -2.29 -15.24 -33.20
C LEU A 561 -3.66 -15.30 -33.87
N GLU A 562 -4.02 -16.46 -34.41
CA GLU A 562 -5.30 -16.61 -35.14
C GLU A 562 -6.50 -16.71 -34.18
N LYS A 563 -6.34 -17.32 -33.01
CA LYS A 563 -7.36 -17.39 -31.93
C LYS A 563 -6.66 -17.48 -30.58
N HIS A 564 -7.19 -16.81 -29.57
CA HIS A 564 -6.78 -16.93 -28.17
C HIS A 564 -7.69 -17.89 -27.41
N HIS A 565 -7.12 -18.50 -26.34
CA HIS A 565 -7.83 -19.35 -25.40
C HIS A 565 -8.33 -20.68 -25.98
N ARG A 566 -7.46 -21.35 -26.73
CA ARG A 566 -7.52 -22.77 -27.04
C ARG A 566 -6.12 -23.34 -26.83
N ALA A 567 -6.02 -24.34 -25.97
CA ALA A 567 -4.73 -24.87 -25.51
C ALA A 567 -3.77 -25.22 -26.65
N VAL A 568 -4.25 -25.75 -27.77
CA VAL A 568 -3.37 -26.08 -28.91
C VAL A 568 -2.89 -24.82 -29.68
N ASP A 569 -3.73 -23.79 -29.78
CA ASP A 569 -3.37 -22.54 -30.46
C ASP A 569 -2.38 -21.73 -29.61
N ASP A 570 -2.57 -21.70 -28.28
CA ASP A 570 -1.68 -21.05 -27.33
C ASP A 570 -0.35 -21.79 -27.19
N SER A 571 -0.36 -23.14 -27.22
CA SER A 571 0.86 -23.95 -27.33
C SER A 571 1.64 -23.69 -28.62
N GLN A 572 0.94 -23.57 -29.77
CA GLN A 572 1.57 -23.23 -31.06
C GLN A 572 2.19 -21.84 -31.04
N ALA A 573 1.48 -20.85 -30.44
CA ALA A 573 1.97 -19.50 -30.32
C ALA A 573 3.21 -19.44 -29.40
N THR A 574 3.15 -20.16 -28.28
CA THR A 574 4.29 -20.32 -27.37
C THR A 574 5.44 -21.02 -28.02
N ALA A 575 5.20 -22.06 -28.86
CA ALA A 575 6.21 -22.78 -29.63
C ALA A 575 6.94 -21.86 -30.61
N ASN A 576 6.21 -21.06 -31.37
CA ASN A 576 6.80 -20.12 -32.32
C ASN A 576 7.66 -19.06 -31.58
N MET A 577 7.20 -18.56 -30.48
CA MET A 577 7.94 -17.62 -29.63
C MET A 577 9.19 -18.30 -29.03
N PHE A 578 9.06 -19.51 -28.54
CA PHE A 578 10.14 -20.27 -27.93
C PHE A 578 11.28 -20.56 -28.93
N ILE A 579 10.97 -20.87 -30.19
CA ILE A 579 11.98 -21.02 -31.28
C ILE A 579 12.81 -19.74 -31.40
N ILE A 580 12.17 -18.57 -31.40
CA ILE A 580 12.87 -17.26 -31.44
C ILE A 580 13.77 -17.10 -30.20
N PHE A 581 13.29 -17.52 -29.03
CA PHE A 581 14.09 -17.42 -27.79
C PHE A 581 15.33 -18.31 -27.88
N LEU A 582 15.21 -19.54 -28.36
CA LEU A 582 16.34 -20.44 -28.54
C LEU A 582 17.38 -19.87 -29.49
N GLU A 583 16.95 -19.27 -30.63
CA GLU A 583 17.84 -18.59 -31.56
C GLU A 583 18.63 -17.46 -30.87
N LYS A 584 17.93 -16.62 -30.08
CA LYS A 584 18.57 -15.54 -29.34
C LYS A 584 19.56 -16.02 -28.26
N TYR A 585 19.29 -17.15 -27.63
CA TYR A 585 20.25 -17.75 -26.70
C TYR A 585 21.47 -18.30 -27.41
N LYS A 586 21.30 -18.88 -28.58
CA LYS A 586 22.45 -19.33 -29.46
C LYS A 586 23.27 -18.13 -29.90
N GLU A 587 22.64 -17.00 -30.29
CA GLU A 587 23.33 -15.74 -30.59
C GLU A 587 24.17 -15.23 -29.42
N LYS A 588 23.72 -15.48 -28.16
CA LYS A 588 24.47 -15.21 -26.93
C LYS A 588 25.57 -16.24 -26.62
N GLY A 589 25.76 -17.27 -27.48
CA GLY A 589 26.75 -18.34 -27.29
C GLY A 589 26.32 -19.48 -26.35
N ILE A 590 25.02 -19.59 -26.03
CA ILE A 590 24.47 -20.63 -25.20
C ILE A 590 23.99 -21.78 -26.07
N GLU A 591 24.77 -22.90 -26.09
CA GLU A 591 24.47 -24.07 -26.91
C GLU A 591 23.86 -25.24 -26.12
N TYR A 592 24.07 -25.29 -24.79
CA TYR A 592 23.64 -26.39 -23.94
C TYR A 592 22.51 -25.97 -23.01
N LEU A 593 21.57 -26.88 -22.73
CA LEU A 593 20.45 -26.65 -21.80
C LEU A 593 20.89 -26.23 -20.42
N LYS A 594 21.92 -26.87 -19.86
CA LYS A 594 22.48 -26.56 -18.54
C LYS A 594 23.03 -25.14 -18.44
N ASP A 595 23.29 -24.49 -19.55
CA ASP A 595 23.86 -23.15 -19.60
C ASP A 595 22.82 -22.04 -19.74
N ILE A 596 21.55 -22.39 -19.97
CA ILE A 596 20.44 -21.41 -20.12
C ILE A 596 20.34 -20.48 -18.90
N ASN A 597 20.54 -20.98 -17.68
CA ASN A 597 20.51 -20.18 -16.47
C ASN A 597 21.80 -19.35 -16.23
N LYS A 598 22.85 -19.53 -17.04
CA LYS A 598 24.11 -18.80 -16.82
C LYS A 598 23.94 -17.31 -17.14
N GLY A 599 24.29 -16.48 -16.16
CA GLY A 599 24.19 -15.02 -16.30
C GLY A 599 22.76 -14.47 -16.24
N PHE A 600 21.78 -15.30 -15.95
CA PHE A 600 20.42 -14.85 -15.73
C PHE A 600 20.33 -14.10 -14.39
N GLU A 601 19.97 -12.84 -14.46
CA GLU A 601 19.63 -12.03 -13.30
C GLU A 601 18.13 -11.73 -13.31
N VAL A 602 17.44 -12.17 -12.28
CA VAL A 602 16.01 -11.94 -12.12
C VAL A 602 15.73 -10.44 -12.04
N ASN A 603 14.83 -9.94 -12.89
CA ASN A 603 14.40 -8.54 -12.79
C ASN A 603 13.55 -8.32 -11.55
N VAL A 604 14.21 -7.90 -10.48
CA VAL A 604 13.66 -7.66 -9.15
C VAL A 604 12.38 -6.81 -9.16
N LYS A 605 12.26 -5.85 -10.08
CA LYS A 605 11.12 -4.92 -10.15
C LYS A 605 9.85 -5.53 -10.76
N LYS A 606 9.99 -6.67 -11.44
CA LYS A 606 8.89 -7.30 -12.20
C LYS A 606 8.43 -8.64 -11.64
N GLN A 607 9.09 -9.15 -10.60
CA GLN A 607 8.70 -10.38 -9.92
C GLN A 607 7.50 -10.20 -9.00
N SER A 608 6.75 -11.29 -8.78
CA SER A 608 5.69 -11.34 -7.78
C SER A 608 6.28 -11.20 -6.37
N LEU A 609 5.56 -10.50 -5.52
CA LEU A 609 5.97 -10.29 -4.13
C LEU A 609 5.45 -11.43 -3.26
N LYS A 610 6.25 -11.84 -2.27
CA LYS A 610 5.87 -12.80 -1.24
C LYS A 610 6.00 -12.15 0.12
N ASN A 611 4.96 -12.21 0.91
CA ASN A 611 4.98 -11.69 2.26
C ASN A 611 5.74 -12.67 3.16
N ILE A 612 6.65 -12.14 3.98
CA ILE A 612 7.40 -12.89 4.97
C ILE A 612 7.50 -12.12 6.27
N MET A 613 7.56 -12.83 7.38
CA MET A 613 7.78 -12.27 8.70
C MET A 613 9.26 -12.32 9.05
N VAL A 614 9.85 -11.19 9.43
CA VAL A 614 11.23 -11.12 9.88
C VAL A 614 11.24 -10.47 11.26
N GLN A 615 11.75 -11.17 12.26
CA GLN A 615 11.83 -10.70 13.64
C GLN A 615 13.28 -10.62 14.10
N VAL A 616 13.59 -9.62 14.90
CA VAL A 616 14.92 -9.40 15.46
C VAL A 616 15.14 -10.33 16.65
N LYS A 617 16.12 -11.22 16.55
CA LYS A 617 16.49 -12.16 17.61
C LYS A 617 17.56 -11.57 18.54
N THR A 618 18.54 -10.88 17.98
CA THR A 618 19.71 -10.34 18.70
C THR A 618 19.97 -8.88 18.36
N GLN A 619 20.83 -8.20 19.12
CA GLN A 619 21.25 -6.83 18.80
C GLN A 619 21.94 -6.74 17.42
N GLU A 620 22.71 -7.75 16.99
CA GLU A 620 23.30 -7.78 15.62
C GLU A 620 22.20 -8.01 14.58
N GLY A 621 21.17 -8.83 14.89
CA GLY A 621 20.01 -9.00 14.04
C GLY A 621 19.25 -7.69 13.80
N LEU A 622 19.19 -6.80 14.79
CA LEU A 622 18.61 -5.47 14.59
C LEU A 622 19.37 -4.66 13.52
N LYS A 623 20.69 -4.73 13.52
CA LYS A 623 21.51 -4.07 12.51
C LYS A 623 21.28 -4.67 11.12
N ASN A 624 21.13 -5.99 11.04
CA ASN A 624 20.80 -6.66 9.79
C ASN A 624 19.38 -6.31 9.32
N MET A 625 18.41 -6.19 10.22
CA MET A 625 17.07 -5.65 9.91
C MET A 625 17.15 -4.27 9.27
N TYR A 626 17.92 -3.34 9.85
CA TYR A 626 18.12 -1.99 9.29
C TYR A 626 18.78 -2.01 7.91
N LYS A 627 19.76 -2.92 7.68
CA LYS A 627 20.36 -3.11 6.36
C LYS A 627 19.34 -3.59 5.34
N LEU A 628 18.51 -4.57 5.70
CA LEU A 628 17.45 -5.10 4.83
C LEU A 628 16.47 -4.00 4.45
N VAL A 629 15.92 -3.29 5.43
CA VAL A 629 14.96 -2.20 5.17
C VAL A 629 15.61 -1.11 4.30
N SER A 630 16.84 -0.71 4.60
CA SER A 630 17.56 0.29 3.79
C SER A 630 17.79 -0.18 2.36
N LYS A 631 18.27 -1.42 2.16
CA LYS A 631 18.45 -2.00 0.81
C LYS A 631 17.13 -2.06 0.05
N GLY A 632 16.02 -2.43 0.73
CA GLY A 632 14.70 -2.49 0.13
C GLY A 632 14.21 -1.14 -0.39
N HIS A 633 14.42 -0.09 0.38
CA HIS A 633 13.99 1.27 0.01
C HIS A 633 14.92 1.97 -0.98
N ILE A 634 16.23 1.78 -0.88
CA ILE A 634 17.21 2.49 -1.70
C ILE A 634 17.47 1.75 -3.02
N LYS A 635 17.73 0.42 -2.94
CA LYS A 635 18.18 -0.36 -4.10
C LYS A 635 17.04 -1.09 -4.83
N TYR A 636 16.09 -1.64 -4.09
CA TYR A 636 15.10 -2.57 -4.64
C TYR A 636 13.66 -2.02 -4.65
N PHE A 637 13.49 -0.72 -4.41
CA PHE A 637 12.17 -0.08 -4.42
C PHE A 637 11.54 -0.10 -5.81
N GLY A 638 10.28 -0.52 -5.89
CA GLY A 638 9.54 -0.54 -7.15
C GLY A 638 8.04 -0.70 -6.93
N ASN A 639 7.22 -0.10 -7.78
CA ASN A 639 5.76 -0.10 -7.69
C ASN A 639 5.26 0.28 -6.28
N LYS A 640 5.84 1.33 -5.69
CA LYS A 640 5.54 1.84 -4.33
C LYS A 640 5.80 0.85 -3.19
N LYS A 641 6.61 -0.20 -3.40
CA LYS A 641 6.93 -1.21 -2.37
C LYS A 641 8.44 -1.42 -2.26
N ALA A 642 8.93 -1.50 -1.03
CA ALA A 642 10.31 -1.91 -0.74
C ALA A 642 10.40 -3.43 -0.81
N ARG A 643 11.28 -3.95 -1.66
CA ARG A 643 11.40 -5.38 -1.98
C ARG A 643 12.71 -5.91 -1.45
N ILE A 644 12.74 -7.16 -1.05
CA ILE A 644 13.96 -7.83 -0.60
C ILE A 644 14.17 -9.10 -1.42
N PRO A 645 15.25 -9.19 -2.19
CA PRO A 645 15.66 -10.44 -2.82
C PRO A 645 15.95 -11.52 -1.75
N LYS A 646 15.55 -12.76 -2.01
CA LYS A 646 15.76 -13.91 -1.12
C LYS A 646 17.24 -14.13 -0.82
N SER A 647 18.11 -13.96 -1.82
CA SER A 647 19.56 -14.01 -1.68
C SER A 647 20.08 -12.96 -0.67
N VAL A 648 19.58 -11.72 -0.77
CA VAL A 648 19.97 -10.61 0.13
C VAL A 648 19.49 -10.87 1.56
N LEU A 649 18.32 -11.49 1.74
CA LEU A 649 17.86 -11.92 3.06
C LEU A 649 18.76 -13.01 3.63
N LYS A 650 19.14 -14.02 2.83
CA LYS A 650 20.07 -15.09 3.25
C LYS A 650 21.41 -14.52 3.74
N GLU A 651 21.98 -13.54 3.01
CA GLU A 651 23.23 -12.87 3.38
C GLU A 651 23.17 -12.09 4.72
N ASN A 652 21.99 -11.60 5.09
CA ASN A 652 21.78 -10.77 6.27
C ASN A 652 20.90 -11.46 7.33
N ARG A 653 20.85 -12.81 7.32
CA ARG A 653 19.94 -13.59 8.19
C ARG A 653 20.42 -13.71 9.64
N GLU A 654 21.71 -13.51 9.89
CA GLU A 654 22.26 -13.67 11.24
C GLU A 654 21.54 -12.80 12.27
N GLY A 655 21.16 -13.39 13.38
CA GLY A 655 20.41 -12.73 14.45
C GLY A 655 18.97 -12.37 14.13
N LEU A 656 18.40 -12.94 13.06
CA LEU A 656 16.99 -12.79 12.69
C LEU A 656 16.26 -14.13 12.83
N ILE A 657 14.96 -14.06 13.08
CA ILE A 657 14.00 -15.16 12.99
C ILE A 657 13.12 -14.88 11.76
N VAL A 658 13.04 -15.83 10.84
CA VAL A 658 12.28 -15.66 9.59
C VAL A 658 11.09 -16.62 9.61
N GLY A 659 9.89 -16.06 9.63
CA GLY A 659 8.63 -16.80 9.56
C GLY A 659 7.99 -16.72 8.18
N SER A 660 7.22 -17.74 7.82
CA SER A 660 6.34 -17.64 6.67
C SER A 660 5.14 -16.78 7.04
N SER A 661 4.87 -15.72 6.31
CA SER A 661 3.55 -15.07 6.42
C SER A 661 2.56 -15.84 5.55
N LEU A 662 1.48 -16.35 6.14
CA LEU A 662 0.35 -16.90 5.38
C LEU A 662 -0.67 -15.81 5.03
N SER A 663 -0.32 -14.54 5.19
CA SER A 663 -1.20 -13.42 4.83
C SER A 663 -1.55 -13.48 3.34
N ALA A 664 -2.81 -13.22 3.04
CA ALA A 664 -3.36 -13.26 1.70
C ALA A 664 -4.13 -11.97 1.44
N HIS A 665 -3.41 -10.90 1.16
CA HIS A 665 -3.99 -9.62 0.78
C HIS A 665 -4.03 -9.44 -0.73
N PHE A 666 -4.98 -8.65 -1.21
CA PHE A 666 -5.32 -8.28 -2.59
C PHE A 666 -4.24 -8.40 -3.66
N MET A 667 -2.99 -8.27 -3.32
CA MET A 667 -1.92 -8.22 -4.29
C MET A 667 -0.77 -9.18 -4.02
N ASN A 668 -0.68 -9.78 -2.82
CA ASN A 668 0.45 -10.66 -2.48
C ASN A 668 0.01 -11.70 -1.44
N SER A 669 0.31 -12.95 -1.71
CA SER A 669 0.18 -14.06 -0.76
C SER A 669 1.55 -14.49 -0.26
N GLY A 670 1.57 -15.16 0.89
CA GLY A 670 2.74 -15.88 1.35
C GLY A 670 3.16 -16.95 0.34
N GLU A 671 4.46 -17.21 0.24
CA GLU A 671 5.01 -18.18 -0.72
C GLU A 671 4.42 -19.58 -0.52
N LEU A 672 4.29 -20.02 0.73
CA LEU A 672 3.76 -21.36 1.06
C LEU A 672 2.27 -21.51 0.71
N VAL A 673 1.45 -20.46 0.92
CA VAL A 673 0.03 -20.48 0.53
C VAL A 673 -0.11 -20.63 -0.97
N GLU A 674 0.69 -19.89 -1.73
CA GLU A 674 0.64 -19.96 -3.20
C GLU A 674 1.04 -21.34 -3.72
N LEU A 675 2.09 -21.94 -3.16
CA LEU A 675 2.52 -23.30 -3.51
C LEU A 675 1.46 -24.35 -3.12
N TYR A 676 0.82 -24.19 -1.96
CA TYR A 676 -0.29 -25.05 -1.55
C TYR A 676 -1.47 -24.95 -2.54
N LEU A 677 -1.89 -23.75 -2.89
CA LEU A 677 -3.01 -23.53 -3.81
C LEU A 677 -2.70 -23.99 -5.24
N ARG A 678 -1.41 -24.07 -5.61
CA ARG A 678 -0.94 -24.63 -6.89
C ARG A 678 -0.69 -26.14 -6.81
N HIS A 679 -0.85 -26.76 -5.63
CA HIS A 679 -0.57 -28.16 -5.38
C HIS A 679 0.88 -28.59 -5.68
N ASP A 680 1.83 -27.65 -5.62
CA ASP A 680 3.26 -27.94 -5.75
C ASP A 680 3.85 -28.31 -4.37
N LEU A 681 3.43 -29.49 -3.88
CA LEU A 681 3.72 -29.90 -2.51
C LEU A 681 5.19 -30.24 -2.28
N GLU A 682 5.90 -30.71 -3.30
CA GLU A 682 7.34 -31.02 -3.21
C GLU A 682 8.14 -29.71 -3.03
N LYS A 683 7.89 -28.73 -3.90
CA LYS A 683 8.52 -27.40 -3.79
C LYS A 683 8.09 -26.70 -2.50
N LEU A 684 6.86 -26.91 -2.04
CA LEU A 684 6.36 -26.36 -0.79
C LEU A 684 7.16 -26.91 0.40
N GLU A 685 7.41 -28.22 0.48
CA GLU A 685 8.23 -28.82 1.54
C GLU A 685 9.68 -28.33 1.51
N GLU A 686 10.27 -28.21 0.32
CA GLU A 686 11.60 -27.61 0.15
C GLU A 686 11.64 -26.16 0.61
N THR A 687 10.65 -25.37 0.16
CA THR A 687 10.54 -23.96 0.51
C THR A 687 10.29 -23.74 2.01
N ALA A 688 9.49 -24.62 2.64
CA ALA A 688 9.20 -24.54 4.07
C ALA A 688 10.46 -24.60 4.94
N LYS A 689 11.49 -25.36 4.51
CA LYS A 689 12.78 -25.47 5.23
C LYS A 689 13.57 -24.16 5.30
N PHE A 690 13.21 -23.17 4.49
CA PHE A 690 13.79 -21.83 4.54
C PHE A 690 13.35 -21.06 5.79
N TYR A 691 12.20 -21.36 6.36
CA TYR A 691 11.59 -20.63 7.46
C TYR A 691 11.93 -21.25 8.83
N ASP A 692 12.12 -20.41 9.84
CA ASP A 692 12.31 -20.83 11.22
C ASP A 692 10.99 -21.23 11.88
N TYR A 693 9.86 -20.65 11.40
CA TYR A 693 8.52 -21.01 11.81
C TYR A 693 7.49 -20.79 10.71
N ILE A 694 6.38 -21.52 10.78
CA ILE A 694 5.21 -21.36 9.91
C ILE A 694 4.12 -20.67 10.72
N GLU A 695 3.55 -19.58 10.18
CA GLU A 695 2.47 -18.84 10.79
C GLU A 695 1.12 -19.33 10.27
N LEU A 696 0.17 -19.61 11.15
CA LEU A 696 -1.24 -19.83 10.84
C LEU A 696 -2.04 -18.57 11.18
N LEU A 697 -3.06 -18.26 10.37
CA LEU A 697 -3.92 -17.10 10.56
C LEU A 697 -5.38 -17.50 10.74
N PRO A 698 -6.20 -16.66 11.44
CA PRO A 698 -7.62 -16.88 11.60
C PRO A 698 -8.36 -16.97 10.27
N LYS A 699 -9.41 -17.79 10.20
CA LYS A 699 -10.20 -18.04 8.98
C LYS A 699 -10.73 -16.74 8.36
N SER A 700 -11.19 -15.82 9.19
CA SER A 700 -11.73 -14.54 8.74
C SER A 700 -10.72 -13.63 8.02
N THR A 701 -9.42 -13.85 8.22
CA THR A 701 -8.38 -13.10 7.48
C THR A 701 -8.29 -13.51 6.00
N TYR A 702 -8.92 -14.62 5.61
CA TYR A 702 -8.95 -15.16 4.26
C TYR A 702 -10.24 -14.83 3.49
N ASN A 703 -11.13 -14.00 4.04
CA ASN A 703 -12.39 -13.61 3.38
C ASN A 703 -12.19 -13.11 1.95
N GLU A 704 -11.13 -12.34 1.72
CA GLU A 704 -10.78 -11.85 0.38
C GLU A 704 -10.47 -12.96 -0.62
N LEU A 705 -9.83 -14.05 -0.17
CA LEU A 705 -9.55 -15.22 -1.03
C LEU A 705 -10.79 -16.06 -1.26
N ILE A 706 -11.73 -16.05 -0.33
CA ILE A 706 -12.99 -16.83 -0.44
C ILE A 706 -13.95 -16.11 -1.38
N GLU A 707 -14.00 -14.77 -1.35
CA GLU A 707 -14.88 -13.98 -2.22
C GLU A 707 -14.34 -13.77 -3.63
N LYS A 708 -13.04 -13.99 -3.82
CA LYS A 708 -12.37 -13.79 -5.10
C LYS A 708 -12.52 -15.03 -5.97
N GLU A 709 -13.29 -14.91 -7.05
CA GLU A 709 -13.26 -15.92 -8.12
C GLU A 709 -11.93 -15.83 -8.88
N GLY A 710 -11.17 -16.93 -8.95
CA GLY A 710 -9.97 -16.98 -9.76
C GLY A 710 -8.74 -17.64 -9.13
N ILE A 711 -7.54 -17.39 -9.68
CA ILE A 711 -6.26 -17.95 -9.20
C ILE A 711 -6.04 -17.62 -7.74
N GLY A 712 -5.79 -18.67 -6.94
CA GLY A 712 -5.47 -18.48 -5.53
C GLY A 712 -6.70 -18.16 -4.68
N SER A 713 -7.91 -18.51 -5.10
CA SER A 713 -9.12 -18.47 -4.27
C SER A 713 -9.24 -19.72 -3.43
N LEU A 714 -9.87 -19.56 -2.27
CA LEU A 714 -10.35 -20.66 -1.43
C LEU A 714 -11.88 -20.70 -1.53
N ALA A 715 -12.49 -21.89 -1.57
CA ALA A 715 -13.93 -21.99 -1.78
C ALA A 715 -14.74 -21.76 -0.49
N SER A 716 -14.13 -21.95 0.69
CA SER A 716 -14.84 -21.86 1.97
C SER A 716 -13.87 -21.82 3.17
N TYR A 717 -14.40 -21.52 4.35
CA TYR A 717 -13.67 -21.68 5.62
C TYR A 717 -13.19 -23.11 5.89
N ASP A 718 -13.93 -24.12 5.42
CA ASP A 718 -13.50 -25.52 5.56
C ASP A 718 -12.19 -25.79 4.80
N GLU A 719 -11.99 -25.13 3.67
CA GLU A 719 -10.71 -25.23 2.94
C GLU A 719 -9.58 -24.49 3.64
N VAL A 720 -9.87 -23.37 4.31
CA VAL A 720 -8.88 -22.70 5.17
C VAL A 720 -8.47 -23.61 6.33
N GLU A 721 -9.43 -24.29 6.96
CA GLU A 721 -9.15 -25.25 8.05
C GLU A 721 -8.27 -26.41 7.57
N LYS A 722 -8.57 -26.97 6.38
CA LYS A 722 -7.74 -28.04 5.77
C LYS A 722 -6.33 -27.52 5.45
N MET A 723 -6.21 -26.32 4.92
CA MET A 723 -4.93 -25.69 4.64
C MET A 723 -4.11 -25.47 5.92
N ASN A 724 -4.70 -24.88 6.96
CA ASN A 724 -4.02 -24.66 8.24
C ASN A 724 -3.61 -26.00 8.89
N LYS A 725 -4.45 -27.02 8.82
CA LYS A 725 -4.12 -28.36 9.29
C LYS A 725 -2.96 -28.97 8.51
N TYR A 726 -2.94 -28.83 7.19
CA TYR A 726 -1.83 -29.28 6.37
C TYR A 726 -0.51 -28.60 6.78
N PHE A 727 -0.51 -27.29 7.01
CA PHE A 727 0.69 -26.57 7.45
C PHE A 727 1.12 -26.96 8.87
N TYR A 728 0.18 -27.23 9.76
CA TYR A 728 0.49 -27.77 11.08
C TYR A 728 1.21 -29.14 10.97
N ASP A 729 0.63 -30.07 10.19
CA ASP A 729 1.20 -31.39 9.97
C ASP A 729 2.56 -31.31 9.25
N LEU A 730 2.72 -30.41 8.31
CA LEU A 730 3.98 -30.12 7.61
C LEU A 730 5.07 -29.67 8.60
N GLY A 731 4.75 -28.71 9.46
CA GLY A 731 5.69 -28.23 10.48
C GLY A 731 6.14 -29.36 11.42
N LYS A 732 5.21 -30.23 11.83
CA LYS A 732 5.53 -31.40 12.65
C LYS A 732 6.47 -32.38 11.92
N ARG A 733 6.20 -32.67 10.65
CA ARG A 733 7.06 -33.58 9.84
C ARG A 733 8.46 -33.03 9.65
N LEU A 734 8.57 -31.71 9.43
CA LEU A 734 9.86 -31.05 9.15
C LEU A 734 10.59 -30.59 10.42
N GLY A 735 9.97 -30.69 11.60
CA GLY A 735 10.54 -30.16 12.85
C GLY A 735 10.60 -28.60 12.89
N ILE A 736 9.74 -27.94 12.14
CA ILE A 736 9.61 -26.48 12.09
C ILE A 736 8.50 -26.04 13.07
N LEU A 737 8.74 -24.97 13.85
CA LEU A 737 7.71 -24.46 14.75
C LEU A 737 6.50 -23.96 13.95
N VAL A 738 5.30 -24.24 14.43
CA VAL A 738 4.07 -23.67 13.89
C VAL A 738 3.45 -22.75 14.93
N THR A 739 3.16 -21.53 14.58
CA THR A 739 2.55 -20.52 15.45
C THR A 739 1.22 -20.06 14.88
N ALA A 740 0.35 -19.50 15.71
CA ALA A 740 -0.84 -18.80 15.25
C ALA A 740 -0.84 -17.36 15.78
N SER A 741 -1.19 -16.40 14.93
CA SER A 741 -1.28 -14.99 15.27
C SER A 741 -2.55 -14.35 14.69
N SER A 742 -2.97 -13.19 15.24
CA SER A 742 -4.20 -12.52 14.81
C SER A 742 -4.04 -11.68 13.53
N ASN A 743 -2.82 -11.37 13.14
CA ASN A 743 -2.52 -10.41 12.05
C ASN A 743 -3.20 -9.06 12.29
N VAL A 744 -2.84 -8.42 13.40
CA VAL A 744 -3.54 -7.26 13.95
C VAL A 744 -3.31 -6.00 13.11
N HIS A 745 -4.39 -5.35 12.66
CA HIS A 745 -4.36 -4.05 11.99
C HIS A 745 -5.14 -2.98 12.76
N TYR A 746 -6.01 -3.40 13.67
CA TYR A 746 -6.82 -2.56 14.56
C TYR A 746 -7.12 -3.32 15.86
N LEU A 747 -7.55 -2.59 16.91
CA LEU A 747 -7.72 -3.18 18.25
C LEU A 747 -9.05 -3.92 18.41
N ASP A 748 -10.14 -3.31 17.99
CA ASP A 748 -11.48 -3.80 18.23
C ASP A 748 -12.23 -4.08 16.93
N GLU A 749 -13.11 -5.05 16.92
CA GLU A 749 -13.80 -5.57 15.73
C GLU A 749 -14.54 -4.50 14.91
N ASN A 750 -15.09 -3.49 15.57
CA ASN A 750 -15.81 -2.41 14.95
C ASN A 750 -14.94 -1.35 14.25
N GLU A 751 -13.61 -1.43 14.38
CA GLU A 751 -12.66 -0.54 13.70
C GLU A 751 -12.34 -0.98 12.26
N ASP A 752 -12.88 -2.12 11.81
CA ASP A 752 -12.77 -2.62 10.43
C ASP A 752 -13.20 -1.58 9.39
N ILE A 753 -14.20 -0.76 9.72
CA ILE A 753 -14.70 0.32 8.87
C ILE A 753 -13.63 1.38 8.60
N ILE A 754 -12.80 1.71 9.60
CA ILE A 754 -11.73 2.71 9.46
C ILE A 754 -10.68 2.18 8.49
N ARG A 755 -10.28 0.90 8.65
CA ARG A 755 -9.36 0.24 7.72
C ARG A 755 -9.93 0.19 6.30
N SER A 756 -11.20 -0.09 6.15
CA SER A 756 -11.89 -0.12 4.85
C SER A 756 -11.86 1.25 4.16
N ILE A 757 -12.04 2.35 4.90
CA ILE A 757 -11.93 3.72 4.39
C ILE A 757 -10.49 4.01 3.91
N LEU A 758 -9.48 3.59 4.67
CA LEU A 758 -8.07 3.76 4.30
C LEU A 758 -7.73 3.00 3.01
N LEU A 759 -8.15 1.74 2.90
CA LEU A 759 -7.95 0.91 1.70
C LEU A 759 -8.63 1.51 0.47
N TYR A 760 -9.83 2.05 0.63
CA TYR A 760 -10.52 2.77 -0.45
C TYR A 760 -9.76 4.05 -0.85
N GLY A 761 -9.32 4.83 0.13
CA GLY A 761 -8.54 6.06 -0.10
C GLY A 761 -7.19 5.81 -0.79
N SER A 762 -6.57 4.65 -0.57
CA SER A 762 -5.32 4.25 -1.24
C SER A 762 -5.50 3.84 -2.71
N GLY A 763 -6.75 3.67 -3.16
CA GLY A 763 -7.09 3.16 -4.49
C GLY A 763 -6.84 1.64 -4.63
N THR A 764 -6.58 0.94 -3.53
CA THR A 764 -6.43 -0.52 -3.51
C THR A 764 -7.77 -1.20 -3.79
N VAL A 765 -8.86 -0.47 -3.54
CA VAL A 765 -10.23 -0.97 -3.52
C VAL A 765 -11.14 -0.05 -4.32
N TYR A 766 -11.91 -0.63 -5.25
CA TYR A 766 -12.83 0.13 -6.11
C TYR A 766 -14.24 0.31 -5.54
N ASN A 767 -14.66 -0.52 -4.57
CA ASN A 767 -16.00 -0.46 -4.00
C ASN A 767 -16.00 -0.65 -2.47
N PRO A 768 -16.27 0.41 -1.70
CA PRO A 768 -16.28 0.33 -0.23
C PRO A 768 -17.29 -0.67 0.34
N ARG A 769 -18.37 -0.96 -0.39
CA ARG A 769 -19.42 -1.90 0.07
C ARG A 769 -18.98 -3.36 0.02
N GLN A 770 -18.02 -3.72 -0.83
CA GLN A 770 -17.42 -5.07 -0.89
C GLN A 770 -16.52 -5.37 0.31
N TYR A 771 -16.12 -4.35 1.08
CA TYR A 771 -15.14 -4.43 2.17
C TYR A 771 -15.73 -4.51 3.57
N ARG A 772 -17.03 -4.44 3.75
CA ARG A 772 -17.70 -4.74 5.02
C ARG A 772 -17.44 -6.17 5.54
N VAL A 773 -16.73 -6.98 4.77
CA VAL A 773 -16.46 -8.39 5.02
C VAL A 773 -15.08 -8.62 5.65
N ASN A 774 -14.33 -7.56 5.96
CA ASN A 774 -12.95 -7.65 6.38
C ASN A 774 -12.75 -7.42 7.88
N ASN A 775 -13.57 -8.05 8.70
CA ASN A 775 -13.55 -7.95 10.16
C ASN A 775 -12.59 -8.92 10.86
N GLY A 776 -11.65 -9.50 10.12
CA GLY A 776 -10.75 -10.54 10.64
C GLY A 776 -9.45 -10.07 11.29
N PHE A 777 -9.12 -8.78 11.28
CA PHE A 777 -7.78 -8.26 11.58
C PHE A 777 -7.69 -7.51 12.93
N TYR A 778 -8.56 -7.82 13.87
CA TYR A 778 -8.55 -7.22 15.21
C TYR A 778 -7.67 -7.99 16.20
N PHE A 779 -7.31 -7.33 17.29
CA PHE A 779 -6.52 -7.92 18.35
C PHE A 779 -7.36 -8.90 19.18
N ARG A 780 -7.19 -10.19 18.95
CA ARG A 780 -7.90 -11.25 19.66
C ARG A 780 -7.27 -11.55 21.01
N THR A 781 -8.12 -11.94 21.96
CA THR A 781 -7.66 -12.56 23.21
C THR A 781 -7.18 -13.99 22.96
N THR A 782 -6.45 -14.55 23.93
CA THR A 782 -6.01 -15.95 23.87
C THR A 782 -7.20 -16.91 23.78
N ASP A 783 -8.28 -16.64 24.51
CA ASP A 783 -9.51 -17.45 24.46
C ASP A 783 -10.17 -17.42 23.08
N GLU A 784 -10.24 -16.24 22.47
CA GLU A 784 -10.77 -16.12 21.10
C GLU A 784 -9.93 -16.88 20.09
N MET A 785 -8.61 -16.82 20.21
CA MET A 785 -7.70 -17.57 19.35
C MET A 785 -7.85 -19.10 19.57
N LEU A 786 -7.91 -19.56 20.81
CA LEU A 786 -8.15 -21.00 21.11
C LEU A 786 -9.46 -21.50 20.51
N LYS A 787 -10.52 -20.68 20.58
CA LYS A 787 -11.81 -21.00 19.95
C LYS A 787 -11.72 -21.00 18.43
N GLU A 788 -11.03 -20.03 17.84
CA GLU A 788 -10.84 -19.91 16.38
C GLU A 788 -10.14 -21.14 15.80
N PHE A 789 -9.12 -21.65 16.47
CA PHE A 789 -8.32 -22.78 16.03
C PHE A 789 -8.75 -24.13 16.62
N SER A 790 -9.92 -24.21 17.27
CA SER A 790 -10.42 -25.44 17.91
C SER A 790 -10.55 -26.64 16.96
N TYR A 791 -10.64 -26.42 15.66
CA TYR A 791 -10.68 -27.47 14.62
C TYR A 791 -9.36 -28.27 14.49
N LEU A 792 -8.23 -27.73 15.00
CA LEU A 792 -6.97 -28.47 15.04
C LEU A 792 -6.96 -29.56 16.12
N GLY A 793 -7.73 -29.39 17.20
CA GLY A 793 -7.68 -30.13 18.42
C GLY A 793 -7.26 -29.26 19.60
N GLU A 794 -7.65 -29.55 20.82
CA GLU A 794 -7.42 -28.70 22.00
C GLU A 794 -5.91 -28.57 22.32
N GLN A 795 -5.15 -29.66 22.24
CA GLN A 795 -3.71 -29.64 22.51
C GLN A 795 -2.93 -28.97 21.40
N GLU A 796 -3.28 -29.21 20.15
CA GLU A 796 -2.70 -28.65 18.96
C GLU A 796 -2.94 -27.14 18.88
N ALA A 797 -4.18 -26.68 19.18
CA ALA A 797 -4.51 -25.28 19.28
C ALA A 797 -3.68 -24.57 20.37
N LYS A 798 -3.59 -25.14 21.55
CA LYS A 798 -2.75 -24.65 22.66
C LYS A 798 -1.27 -24.60 22.25
N GLU A 799 -0.79 -25.59 21.52
CA GLU A 799 0.59 -25.66 21.05
C GLU A 799 0.91 -24.47 20.14
N VAL A 800 0.09 -24.23 19.11
CA VAL A 800 0.38 -23.18 18.11
C VAL A 800 0.13 -21.77 18.62
N ILE A 801 -0.86 -21.59 19.49
CA ILE A 801 -1.29 -20.27 20.00
C ILE A 801 -0.44 -19.84 21.20
N ILE A 802 -0.24 -20.72 22.16
CA ILE A 802 0.40 -20.38 23.45
C ILE A 802 1.85 -20.84 23.45
N THR A 803 2.06 -22.17 23.35
CA THR A 803 3.38 -22.77 23.59
C THR A 803 4.41 -22.24 22.60
N ASN A 804 4.12 -22.29 21.31
CA ASN A 804 5.09 -21.96 20.28
C ASN A 804 5.30 -20.46 20.12
N THR A 805 4.27 -19.62 20.30
CA THR A 805 4.43 -18.15 20.29
C THR A 805 5.31 -17.69 21.44
N ASN A 806 5.14 -18.29 22.62
CA ASN A 806 6.00 -18.05 23.77
C ASN A 806 7.45 -18.51 23.52
N LYS A 807 7.66 -19.68 22.87
CA LYS A 807 9.01 -20.14 22.49
C LYS A 807 9.70 -19.14 21.55
N ILE A 808 9.00 -18.59 20.56
CA ILE A 808 9.57 -17.55 19.67
C ILE A 808 9.96 -16.30 20.49
N ALA A 809 9.10 -15.85 21.37
CA ALA A 809 9.40 -14.70 22.24
C ALA A 809 10.62 -14.95 23.15
N ASP A 810 10.78 -16.18 23.63
CA ASP A 810 11.90 -16.59 24.49
C ASP A 810 13.23 -16.71 23.73
N MET A 811 13.20 -16.94 22.40
CA MET A 811 14.40 -16.91 21.54
C MET A 811 14.98 -15.51 21.35
N VAL A 812 14.20 -14.46 21.59
CA VAL A 812 14.61 -13.07 21.40
C VAL A 812 15.38 -12.60 22.63
N GLU A 813 16.55 -12.00 22.42
CA GLU A 813 17.37 -11.42 23.50
C GLU A 813 16.62 -10.36 24.30
N GLU A 814 16.94 -10.27 25.59
CA GLU A 814 16.48 -9.18 26.45
C GLU A 814 17.24 -7.88 26.15
N GLY A 815 16.54 -6.76 26.22
CA GLY A 815 17.17 -5.44 26.22
C GLY A 815 17.71 -4.97 24.87
N ILE A 816 17.20 -5.50 23.76
CA ILE A 816 17.52 -4.99 22.41
C ILE A 816 17.17 -3.50 22.33
N LYS A 817 18.11 -2.67 21.92
CA LYS A 817 17.99 -1.22 21.85
C LYS A 817 17.93 -0.77 20.40
N PRO A 818 16.76 -0.28 19.91
CA PRO A 818 16.62 0.19 18.52
C PRO A 818 17.40 1.48 18.26
N ILE A 819 17.67 2.27 19.30
CA ILE A 819 18.51 3.46 19.23
C ILE A 819 19.68 3.25 20.21
N PRO A 820 20.94 3.32 19.74
CA PRO A 820 22.09 3.25 20.62
C PRO A 820 22.07 4.39 21.62
N GLU A 821 22.55 4.12 22.85
CA GLU A 821 22.75 5.17 23.85
C GLU A 821 24.04 5.93 23.52
N GLY A 822 23.99 7.26 23.52
CA GLY A 822 25.11 8.14 23.27
C GLY A 822 24.95 9.06 22.08
N PHE A 823 25.93 9.92 21.89
CA PHE A 823 26.00 10.80 20.71
C PHE A 823 26.91 10.15 19.68
N TYR A 824 26.39 10.02 18.45
CA TYR A 824 27.13 9.46 17.30
C TYR A 824 27.30 10.52 16.23
N PRO A 825 28.13 11.56 16.46
CA PRO A 825 28.38 12.56 15.43
C PRO A 825 29.06 11.91 14.22
N PRO A 826 28.79 12.38 12.99
CA PRO A 826 29.52 11.92 11.82
C PRO A 826 31.01 12.10 12.02
N LYS A 827 31.81 11.08 11.68
CA LYS A 827 33.26 11.23 11.62
C LYS A 827 33.62 12.05 10.39
N MET A 828 34.10 13.25 10.59
CA MET A 828 34.72 14.08 9.54
C MET A 828 36.21 14.07 9.75
N ASP A 829 36.96 13.69 8.74
CA ASP A 829 38.43 13.78 8.78
C ASP A 829 38.83 15.27 8.93
N ASN A 830 39.76 15.53 9.80
CA ASN A 830 40.25 16.88 10.14
C ASN A 830 39.16 17.85 10.73
N ALA A 831 38.04 17.35 11.27
CA ALA A 831 36.98 18.19 11.82
C ALA A 831 37.46 19.22 12.85
N GLU A 832 38.38 18.81 13.73
CA GLU A 832 38.98 19.71 14.74
C GLU A 832 39.77 20.86 14.09
N GLU A 833 40.58 20.57 13.07
CA GLU A 833 41.38 21.55 12.34
C GLU A 833 40.48 22.51 11.54
N ILE A 834 39.44 21.98 10.89
CA ILE A 834 38.46 22.79 10.19
C ILE A 834 37.74 23.74 11.14
N VAL A 835 37.22 23.23 12.26
CA VAL A 835 36.52 24.07 13.27
C VAL A 835 37.50 25.10 13.87
N ARG A 836 38.73 24.71 14.16
CA ARG A 836 39.76 25.62 14.66
C ARG A 836 40.00 26.76 13.65
N THR A 837 40.26 26.42 12.40
CA THR A 837 40.50 27.41 11.32
C THR A 837 39.32 28.34 11.17
N MET A 838 38.11 27.83 11.05
CA MET A 838 36.88 28.64 10.95
C MET A 838 36.71 29.57 12.16
N THR A 839 37.01 29.07 13.35
CA THR A 839 36.90 29.86 14.60
C THR A 839 37.89 30.99 14.61
N TYR A 840 39.17 30.75 14.26
CA TYR A 840 40.19 31.79 14.19
C TYR A 840 39.91 32.80 13.07
N GLU A 841 39.52 32.36 11.90
CA GLU A 841 39.12 33.26 10.78
C GLU A 841 37.95 34.17 11.19
N LYS A 842 36.94 33.60 11.87
CA LYS A 842 35.82 34.40 12.35
C LYS A 842 36.23 35.37 13.45
N ALA A 843 37.10 34.94 14.39
CA ALA A 843 37.65 35.81 15.42
C ALA A 843 38.45 36.96 14.80
N TYR A 844 39.37 36.68 13.87
CA TYR A 844 40.15 37.73 13.17
C TYR A 844 39.23 38.71 12.46
N ARG A 845 38.20 38.24 11.72
CA ARG A 845 37.25 39.12 11.04
C ARG A 845 36.47 40.01 12.00
N ILE A 846 36.16 39.54 13.19
CA ILE A 846 35.45 40.32 14.22
C ILE A 846 36.43 41.33 14.83
N TYR A 847 37.67 40.94 15.20
CA TYR A 847 38.64 41.83 15.81
C TYR A 847 39.17 42.89 14.84
N GLU A 848 39.43 42.57 13.57
CA GLU A 848 39.78 43.56 12.56
C GLU A 848 38.69 44.66 12.37
N ARG A 849 37.43 44.29 12.47
CA ARG A 849 36.35 45.28 12.42
C ARG A 849 36.30 46.19 13.66
N TYR A 850 36.85 45.75 14.76
CA TYR A 850 36.93 46.59 15.97
C TYR A 850 38.20 47.44 16.06
N GLN A 851 39.31 47.01 15.44
CA GLN A 851 40.53 47.81 15.35
C GLN A 851 40.38 49.08 14.50
N HIS A 852 39.45 49.11 13.55
CA HIS A 852 39.12 50.32 12.76
C HIS A 852 38.08 51.25 13.44
N ARG A 853 37.72 51.00 14.68
CA ARG A 853 36.79 51.87 15.44
C ARG A 853 37.40 52.52 16.69
N PHE A 854 38.71 52.38 16.87
CA PHE A 854 39.49 53.12 17.89
C PHE A 854 40.58 53.98 17.28
#